data_a8acd09853cb2b7f21cd29b7cb979e83
#
_entry.id   a8acd09853cb2b7f21cd29b7cb979e83
#
_cell.length_a   1.000
_cell.length_b   1.000
_cell.length_c   1.000
_cell.angle_alpha   90.00
_cell.angle_beta   90.00
_cell.angle_gamma   90.00
#
_symmetry.space_group_name_H-M   'P 1'
#
loop_
_entity.id
_entity.type
_entity.pdbx_description
1 polymer ?
#
loop_
_entity_poly.entity_id
_entity_poly.type
_entity_poly.pdbx_seq_one_letter_code
_entity_poly.pdbx_strand_id
1 'polypeptide(L)'
;MYRLIVSLIASLICVVCFSQVNDSIKLGQAISLHDKAIKMHESGKSSDALVVLQDALALLDSLHMKKTSTYAVYRHDIGMLFLLGNKDIVSFERNMQEAIQLKQMCSDESDCNYSKMCYADGLNYYASSQPFPKNLQYYEKAILIYESIPYYESLERYHLSLNDLSVLYKDVNISKSIDLSHKLLKAQKSVSFSSIDSLKVNSNISAFYLENGDYEEALYYNNIVLNARESQIPPDYDKIRISNSRAASIYCRLNNYEKAIYHSEKSRELALKLYGKESVEYARSLQNTSVYYLDKGDVVQALEYTKKAYNNSFGDKYDLAHNLATIYSKLNHLDSCYFYAKEAWEMSKDLYLKNLQQLSLENRFHYVCSNRVSFGLTLPTDLLLSHENSEELCRLAYDRILFGKNLIMDCMLGDEAISKLKSINWNSIQSYLNKGEVAIEFWSDKSENLNIGVLIALVLRKEWSSPHVVKISKDKIYRTLNNIEQATESYLPLYENIWKDIIEVAQLQKGEKVYISLDDILAQIPIESICGYDYNYVGDKYDIVRVTSTRNIPIVREQKTPYEAILYGGLKYDTSPVDIQKESSIHYSSNRSIQENLFELMTDSIVSDLRSTNKYLPWTKEEVDSIYTILSNSKTIKNIRLYEEEKGVEESFKIISGNSPSIIHIATHGVSIHPIELNDMNWVDYYSYCMEHSGLLFSGALNTNVINTDGLKVEDGILRSNEICLLDLSKTDLVVLSACKTGTGGVTPFGLAGLQWAFKAAGVKTLILSLSDVDDAATHMMMVSFYHNLMQGYSKREAFKKAQKALRDSEEFKSFNYWANFVMLD
;
A
#
# COMPACT_ATOMS: atom_id res chain seq x y z
N MET A 1 -7.97 61.75 55.91
CA MET A 1 -7.37 61.03 54.79
C MET A 1 -6.33 60.00 55.22
N TYR A 2 -5.32 60.38 56.05
CA TYR A 2 -4.24 59.42 56.50
C TYR A 2 -4.77 58.19 57.26
N ARG A 3 -5.76 58.37 58.18
CA ARG A 3 -6.38 57.20 58.90
C ARG A 3 -7.22 56.27 58.02
N LEU A 4 -7.79 56.74 56.92
CA LEU A 4 -8.55 55.93 55.98
C LEU A 4 -7.58 55.06 55.08
N ILE A 5 -6.44 55.68 54.69
CA ILE A 5 -5.44 54.99 53.90
C ILE A 5 -4.76 53.89 54.75
N VAL A 6 -4.42 54.13 56.00
CA VAL A 6 -3.85 53.11 56.91
C VAL A 6 -4.83 52.02 57.22
N SER A 7 -6.14 52.27 57.35
CA SER A 7 -7.18 51.28 57.55
C SER A 7 -7.40 50.46 56.30
N LEU A 8 -7.31 51.02 55.09
CA LEU A 8 -7.40 50.30 53.81
C LEU A 8 -6.16 49.39 53.59
N ILE A 9 -4.96 49.92 53.90
CA ILE A 9 -3.73 49.11 53.78
C ILE A 9 -3.76 47.95 54.81
N ALA A 10 -4.20 48.18 56.06
CA ALA A 10 -4.32 47.12 57.04
C ALA A 10 -5.38 46.08 56.67
N SER A 11 -6.53 46.49 56.10
CA SER A 11 -7.52 45.53 55.57
C SER A 11 -7.03 44.77 54.32
N LEU A 12 -6.27 45.45 53.44
CA LEU A 12 -5.64 44.77 52.30
C LEU A 12 -4.58 43.76 52.78
N ILE A 13 -3.74 44.09 53.73
CA ILE A 13 -2.78 43.20 54.34
C ILE A 13 -3.46 42.03 55.04
N CYS A 14 -4.55 42.25 55.79
CA CYS A 14 -5.34 41.16 56.37
C CYS A 14 -5.97 40.26 55.31
N VAL A 15 -6.54 40.80 54.25
CA VAL A 15 -7.12 40.00 53.13
C VAL A 15 -6.04 39.19 52.43
N VAL A 16 -4.85 39.79 52.19
CA VAL A 16 -3.71 39.08 51.56
C VAL A 16 -3.18 37.98 52.49
N CYS A 17 -3.04 38.27 53.81
CA CYS A 17 -2.62 37.24 54.79
C CYS A 17 -3.67 36.12 54.95
N PHE A 18 -4.98 36.45 54.95
CA PHE A 18 -6.06 35.43 55.01
C PHE A 18 -6.10 34.58 53.71
N SER A 19 -5.89 35.19 52.55
CA SER A 19 -5.77 34.47 51.29
C SER A 19 -4.56 33.54 51.33
N GLN A 20 -3.38 34.00 51.71
CA GLN A 20 -2.19 33.14 51.81
C GLN A 20 -2.32 31.97 52.80
N VAL A 21 -3.00 32.16 53.94
CA VAL A 21 -3.28 31.08 54.92
C VAL A 21 -4.26 30.06 54.31
N ASN A 22 -5.31 30.53 53.66
CA ASN A 22 -6.28 29.63 53.01
C ASN A 22 -5.66 28.86 51.86
N ASP A 23 -4.79 29.47 51.06
CA ASP A 23 -4.07 28.83 49.97
C ASP A 23 -3.05 27.83 50.51
N SER A 24 -2.36 28.08 51.62
CA SER A 24 -1.49 27.14 52.30
C SER A 24 -2.25 25.90 52.84
N ILE A 25 -3.48 26.10 53.40
CA ILE A 25 -4.33 25.01 53.88
C ILE A 25 -4.80 24.11 52.70
N LYS A 26 -5.22 24.71 51.58
CA LYS A 26 -5.65 23.97 50.38
C LYS A 26 -4.49 23.19 49.77
N LEU A 27 -3.28 23.76 49.74
CA LEU A 27 -2.10 23.07 49.25
C LEU A 27 -1.77 21.85 50.15
N GLY A 28 -1.86 22.03 51.47
CA GLY A 28 -1.68 20.93 52.43
C GLY A 28 -2.71 19.80 52.22
N GLN A 29 -3.97 20.17 51.92
CA GLN A 29 -5.02 19.22 51.61
C GLN A 29 -4.75 18.48 50.28
N ALA A 30 -4.30 19.14 49.26
CA ALA A 30 -3.94 18.54 47.99
C ALA A 30 -2.81 17.51 48.15
N ILE A 31 -1.75 17.85 48.92
CA ILE A 31 -0.66 16.93 49.22
C ILE A 31 -1.17 15.69 50.00
N SER A 32 -1.99 15.92 51.04
CA SER A 32 -2.58 14.80 51.82
C SER A 32 -3.45 13.86 50.97
N LEU A 33 -4.22 14.41 50.02
CA LEU A 33 -5.03 13.59 49.12
C LEU A 33 -4.14 12.82 48.14
N HIS A 34 -3.07 13.41 47.62
CA HIS A 34 -2.09 12.74 46.79
C HIS A 34 -1.47 11.53 47.50
N ASP A 35 -0.93 11.73 48.71
CA ASP A 35 -0.36 10.64 49.53
C ASP A 35 -1.37 9.53 49.83
N LYS A 36 -2.64 9.91 50.05
CA LYS A 36 -3.72 8.97 50.23
C LYS A 36 -3.98 8.16 48.98
N ALA A 37 -4.02 8.80 47.80
CA ALA A 37 -4.24 8.15 46.51
C ALA A 37 -3.13 7.13 46.20
N ILE A 38 -1.86 7.48 46.44
CA ILE A 38 -0.71 6.57 46.25
C ILE A 38 -0.88 5.33 47.16
N LYS A 39 -1.16 5.49 48.44
CA LYS A 39 -1.42 4.36 49.36
C LYS A 39 -2.61 3.49 48.94
N MET A 40 -3.66 4.09 48.40
CA MET A 40 -4.81 3.34 47.84
C MET A 40 -4.42 2.53 46.64
N HIS A 41 -3.58 3.07 45.72
CA HIS A 41 -3.06 2.35 44.59
C HIS A 41 -2.19 1.16 45.03
N GLU A 42 -1.26 1.37 45.97
CA GLU A 42 -0.41 0.30 46.54
C GLU A 42 -1.21 -0.82 47.18
N SER A 43 -2.41 -0.51 47.68
CA SER A 43 -3.35 -1.51 48.25
C SER A 43 -4.30 -2.15 47.21
N GLY A 44 -4.04 -1.90 45.89
CA GLY A 44 -4.81 -2.49 44.78
C GLY A 44 -6.12 -1.76 44.44
N LYS A 45 -6.36 -0.56 44.99
CA LYS A 45 -7.58 0.25 44.77
C LYS A 45 -7.33 1.37 43.78
N SER A 46 -6.83 1.05 42.60
CA SER A 46 -6.37 2.04 41.61
C SER A 46 -7.50 2.95 41.07
N SER A 47 -8.71 2.43 40.88
CA SER A 47 -9.84 3.23 40.42
C SER A 47 -10.30 4.25 41.47
N ASP A 48 -10.33 3.87 42.77
CA ASP A 48 -10.67 4.78 43.86
C ASP A 48 -9.55 5.83 44.05
N ALA A 49 -8.29 5.40 43.93
CA ALA A 49 -7.12 6.29 43.96
C ALA A 49 -7.19 7.39 42.88
N LEU A 50 -7.66 7.03 41.69
CA LEU A 50 -7.82 7.97 40.58
C LEU A 50 -8.77 9.13 40.93
N VAL A 51 -9.92 8.81 41.55
CA VAL A 51 -10.90 9.84 41.99
C VAL A 51 -10.27 10.77 43.01
N VAL A 52 -9.59 10.21 44.01
CA VAL A 52 -8.95 11.02 45.08
C VAL A 52 -7.85 11.92 44.52
N LEU A 53 -7.10 11.44 43.52
CA LEU A 53 -6.04 12.23 42.91
C LEU A 53 -6.58 13.33 41.96
N GLN A 54 -7.73 13.09 41.33
CA GLN A 54 -8.43 14.12 40.56
C GLN A 54 -8.95 15.24 41.45
N ASP A 55 -9.45 14.92 42.66
CA ASP A 55 -9.82 15.93 43.67
C ASP A 55 -8.62 16.74 44.14
N ALA A 56 -7.47 16.11 44.33
CA ALA A 56 -6.22 16.82 44.65
C ALA A 56 -5.77 17.76 43.54
N LEU A 57 -5.91 17.34 42.27
CA LEU A 57 -5.60 18.18 41.11
C LEU A 57 -6.55 19.40 41.03
N ALA A 58 -7.83 19.19 41.32
CA ALA A 58 -8.84 20.28 41.33
C ALA A 58 -8.50 21.35 42.39
N LEU A 59 -7.95 20.97 43.54
CA LEU A 59 -7.45 21.89 44.53
C LEU A 59 -6.27 22.73 43.99
N LEU A 60 -5.29 22.10 43.32
CA LEU A 60 -4.19 22.80 42.64
C LEU A 60 -4.69 23.79 41.56
N ASP A 61 -5.73 23.38 40.81
CA ASP A 61 -6.40 24.25 39.85
C ASP A 61 -6.99 25.49 40.51
N SER A 62 -7.64 25.35 41.67
CA SER A 62 -8.22 26.45 42.45
C SER A 62 -7.16 27.40 43.00
N LEU A 63 -5.92 26.94 43.13
CA LEU A 63 -4.74 27.68 43.55
C LEU A 63 -3.96 28.29 42.38
N HIS A 64 -4.46 28.18 41.16
CA HIS A 64 -3.79 28.65 39.94
C HIS A 64 -2.39 28.05 39.73
N MET A 65 -2.16 26.79 40.18
CA MET A 65 -0.88 26.10 40.15
C MET A 65 -0.65 25.27 38.88
N LYS A 66 -1.43 25.49 37.81
CA LYS A 66 -1.37 24.69 36.55
C LYS A 66 0.02 24.65 35.85
N LYS A 67 0.88 25.62 36.15
CA LYS A 67 2.23 25.72 35.58
C LYS A 67 3.32 25.40 36.61
N THR A 68 3.09 24.49 37.50
CA THR A 68 4.05 24.07 38.55
C THR A 68 4.50 22.63 38.40
N SER A 69 5.68 22.33 38.94
CA SER A 69 6.20 20.94 39.00
C SER A 69 5.26 20.01 39.75
N THR A 70 4.64 20.47 40.86
CA THR A 70 3.66 19.70 41.61
C THR A 70 2.46 19.29 40.78
N TYR A 71 1.93 20.22 39.98
CA TYR A 71 0.80 19.93 39.06
C TYR A 71 1.20 18.91 38.00
N ALA A 72 2.42 19.02 37.47
CA ALA A 72 2.95 18.07 36.50
C ALA A 72 3.12 16.64 37.07
N VAL A 73 3.54 16.54 38.35
CA VAL A 73 3.62 15.24 39.06
C VAL A 73 2.22 14.61 39.19
N TYR A 74 1.21 15.39 39.56
CA TYR A 74 -0.16 14.85 39.71
C TYR A 74 -0.74 14.41 38.37
N ARG A 75 -0.46 15.15 37.29
CA ARG A 75 -0.84 14.73 35.94
C ARG A 75 -0.16 13.42 35.53
N HIS A 76 1.12 13.26 35.82
CA HIS A 76 1.87 12.02 35.60
C HIS A 76 1.18 10.84 36.33
N ASP A 77 0.92 10.99 37.63
CA ASP A 77 0.36 9.92 38.46
C ASP A 77 -1.08 9.57 38.04
N ILE A 78 -1.88 10.57 37.67
CA ILE A 78 -3.21 10.37 37.08
C ILE A 78 -3.12 9.54 35.80
N GLY A 79 -2.17 9.87 34.90
CA GLY A 79 -1.93 9.09 33.69
C GLY A 79 -1.64 7.63 34.01
N MET A 80 -0.71 7.37 34.93
CA MET A 80 -0.36 6.00 35.35
C MET A 80 -1.57 5.25 35.92
N LEU A 81 -2.42 5.90 36.72
CA LEU A 81 -3.62 5.28 37.27
C LEU A 81 -4.69 4.97 36.21
N PHE A 82 -4.83 5.78 35.15
CA PHE A 82 -5.69 5.42 34.01
C PHE A 82 -5.23 4.14 33.33
N LEU A 83 -3.93 3.98 33.14
CA LEU A 83 -3.36 2.79 32.50
C LEU A 83 -3.51 1.55 33.37
N LEU A 84 -3.05 1.63 34.64
CA LEU A 84 -2.96 0.49 35.55
C LEU A 84 -4.31 0.09 36.13
N GLY A 85 -5.18 1.07 36.39
CA GLY A 85 -6.51 0.84 36.95
C GLY A 85 -7.55 0.47 35.89
N ASN A 86 -7.68 1.27 34.86
CA ASN A 86 -8.80 1.20 33.91
C ASN A 86 -8.39 0.68 32.52
N LYS A 87 -7.09 0.53 32.24
CA LYS A 87 -6.52 0.26 30.91
C LYS A 87 -6.95 1.28 29.85
N ASP A 88 -7.22 2.53 30.27
CA ASP A 88 -7.60 3.63 29.41
C ASP A 88 -6.35 4.30 28.82
N ILE A 89 -5.95 3.83 27.65
CA ILE A 89 -4.76 4.31 26.95
C ILE A 89 -4.89 5.78 26.51
N VAL A 90 -6.07 6.23 26.11
CA VAL A 90 -6.28 7.61 25.63
C VAL A 90 -6.09 8.62 26.76
N SER A 91 -6.70 8.36 27.91
CA SER A 91 -6.51 9.24 29.09
C SER A 91 -5.08 9.17 29.63
N PHE A 92 -4.44 7.99 29.59
CA PHE A 92 -3.03 7.81 29.93
C PHE A 92 -2.16 8.71 29.05
N GLU A 93 -2.23 8.58 27.73
CA GLU A 93 -1.41 9.35 26.79
C GLU A 93 -1.57 10.87 26.98
N ARG A 94 -2.82 11.34 27.05
CA ARG A 94 -3.11 12.77 27.25
C ARG A 94 -2.48 13.32 28.54
N ASN A 95 -2.61 12.62 29.67
CA ASN A 95 -2.07 13.09 30.95
C ASN A 95 -0.53 13.03 30.97
N MET A 96 0.09 11.99 30.36
CA MET A 96 1.55 11.89 30.29
C MET A 96 2.15 12.99 29.40
N GLN A 97 1.54 13.28 28.25
CA GLN A 97 1.99 14.35 27.36
C GLN A 97 1.92 15.71 28.06
N GLU A 98 0.80 16.01 28.73
CA GLU A 98 0.63 17.24 29.49
C GLU A 98 1.66 17.34 30.64
N ALA A 99 1.89 16.25 31.37
CA ALA A 99 2.90 16.21 32.43
C ALA A 99 4.32 16.49 31.92
N ILE A 100 4.69 15.88 30.77
CA ILE A 100 6.00 16.09 30.14
C ILE A 100 6.16 17.56 29.69
N GLN A 101 5.16 18.14 29.03
CA GLN A 101 5.20 19.55 28.61
C GLN A 101 5.37 20.49 29.80
N LEU A 102 4.65 20.26 30.90
CA LEU A 102 4.76 21.05 32.11
C LEU A 102 6.14 20.89 32.77
N LYS A 103 6.66 19.68 32.84
CA LYS A 103 8.00 19.43 33.41
C LYS A 103 9.12 20.07 32.59
N GLN A 104 9.00 20.12 31.27
CA GLN A 104 9.90 20.87 30.41
C GLN A 104 9.96 22.37 30.74
N MET A 105 8.85 22.94 31.25
CA MET A 105 8.74 24.35 31.55
C MET A 105 9.15 24.71 32.98
N CYS A 106 8.99 23.80 33.94
CA CYS A 106 9.08 24.13 35.38
C CYS A 106 9.88 23.16 36.24
N SER A 107 10.45 22.09 35.66
CA SER A 107 11.28 21.11 36.39
C SER A 107 12.64 20.95 35.75
N ASP A 108 13.52 20.20 36.38
CA ASP A 108 14.83 19.86 35.82
C ASP A 108 14.69 18.79 34.71
N GLU A 109 15.76 18.61 33.94
CA GLU A 109 15.79 17.67 32.82
C GLU A 109 15.63 16.20 33.29
N SER A 110 16.13 15.88 34.49
CA SER A 110 16.03 14.54 35.07
C SER A 110 14.58 14.15 35.33
N ASP A 111 13.78 15.03 35.89
CA ASP A 111 12.36 14.85 36.17
C ASP A 111 11.53 14.68 34.88
N CYS A 112 11.88 15.47 33.86
CA CYS A 112 11.26 15.38 32.55
C CYS A 112 11.57 14.01 31.90
N ASN A 113 12.84 13.59 31.90
CA ASN A 113 13.27 12.32 31.34
C ASN A 113 12.66 11.10 32.07
N TYR A 114 12.48 11.19 33.40
CA TYR A 114 11.76 10.18 34.17
C TYR A 114 10.30 10.02 33.68
N SER A 115 9.59 11.12 33.47
CA SER A 115 8.22 11.05 32.95
C SER A 115 8.16 10.50 31.53
N LYS A 116 9.12 10.85 30.67
CA LYS A 116 9.23 10.26 29.32
C LYS A 116 9.46 8.73 29.40
N MET A 117 10.35 8.28 30.28
CA MET A 117 10.60 6.86 30.50
C MET A 117 9.32 6.14 30.95
N CYS A 118 8.60 6.66 31.95
CA CYS A 118 7.34 6.07 32.43
C CYS A 118 6.26 6.07 31.34
N TYR A 119 6.23 7.08 30.49
CA TYR A 119 5.30 7.13 29.35
C TYR A 119 5.62 6.02 28.33
N ALA A 120 6.88 5.87 27.93
CA ALA A 120 7.30 4.81 27.03
C ALA A 120 7.09 3.41 27.63
N ASP A 121 7.40 3.21 28.92
CA ASP A 121 7.16 1.95 29.65
C ASP A 121 5.67 1.60 29.67
N GLY A 122 4.80 2.59 29.88
CA GLY A 122 3.36 2.41 29.88
C GLY A 122 2.82 2.02 28.49
N LEU A 123 3.34 2.63 27.43
CA LEU A 123 3.00 2.24 26.06
C LEU A 123 3.45 0.81 25.73
N ASN A 124 4.66 0.42 26.13
CA ASN A 124 5.16 -0.95 25.98
C ASN A 124 4.29 -1.97 26.73
N TYR A 125 3.93 -1.66 27.98
CA TYR A 125 3.05 -2.50 28.78
C TYR A 125 1.70 -2.68 28.08
N TYR A 126 1.12 -1.59 27.55
CA TYR A 126 -0.14 -1.66 26.81
C TYR A 126 0.02 -2.44 25.51
N ALA A 127 1.09 -2.17 24.72
CA ALA A 127 1.40 -2.86 23.48
C ALA A 127 1.47 -4.39 23.67
N SER A 128 2.16 -4.86 24.71
CA SER A 128 2.31 -6.29 25.00
C SER A 128 0.99 -7.00 25.28
N SER A 129 -0.06 -6.25 25.66
CA SER A 129 -1.40 -6.77 25.91
C SER A 129 -2.32 -6.71 24.69
N GLN A 130 -1.91 -6.06 23.62
CA GLN A 130 -2.71 -5.91 22.40
C GLN A 130 -2.37 -6.97 21.37
N PRO A 131 -3.36 -7.45 20.59
CA PRO A 131 -3.08 -8.34 19.47
C PRO A 131 -2.38 -7.61 18.33
N PHE A 132 -1.59 -8.36 17.54
CA PHE A 132 -1.08 -7.89 16.27
C PHE A 132 -2.25 -7.56 15.32
N PRO A 133 -2.19 -6.47 14.53
CA PRO A 133 -1.09 -5.49 14.40
C PRO A 133 -1.24 -4.24 15.29
N LYS A 134 -2.28 -4.20 16.13
CA LYS A 134 -2.58 -3.02 16.96
C LYS A 134 -1.45 -2.62 17.90
N ASN A 135 -0.62 -3.59 18.28
CA ASN A 135 0.54 -3.37 19.15
C ASN A 135 1.67 -2.59 18.48
N LEU A 136 1.81 -2.66 17.14
CA LEU A 136 2.91 -2.00 16.40
C LEU A 136 3.02 -0.51 16.73
N GLN A 137 1.93 0.23 16.59
CA GLN A 137 1.91 1.69 16.81
C GLN A 137 2.35 2.11 18.21
N TYR A 138 2.05 1.29 19.23
CA TYR A 138 2.43 1.61 20.61
C TYR A 138 3.91 1.33 20.88
N TYR A 139 4.48 0.27 20.31
CA TYR A 139 5.90 0.02 20.35
C TYR A 139 6.71 1.10 19.62
N GLU A 140 6.28 1.49 18.43
CA GLU A 140 6.92 2.58 17.68
C GLU A 140 6.92 3.89 18.47
N LYS A 141 5.77 4.26 19.01
CA LYS A 141 5.64 5.45 19.83
C LYS A 141 6.50 5.40 21.08
N ALA A 142 6.58 4.23 21.74
CA ALA A 142 7.46 4.04 22.90
C ALA A 142 8.92 4.24 22.53
N ILE A 143 9.39 3.68 21.41
CA ILE A 143 10.77 3.83 20.92
C ILE A 143 11.09 5.30 20.66
N LEU A 144 10.23 6.06 19.97
CA LEU A 144 10.43 7.47 19.72
C LEU A 144 10.55 8.28 21.01
N ILE A 145 9.77 7.93 22.04
CA ILE A 145 9.85 8.61 23.34
C ILE A 145 11.15 8.26 24.06
N TYR A 146 11.58 6.97 24.07
CA TYR A 146 12.87 6.59 24.62
C TYR A 146 14.02 7.38 23.96
N GLU A 147 14.05 7.47 22.64
CA GLU A 147 15.10 8.15 21.88
C GLU A 147 15.16 9.66 22.14
N SER A 148 14.11 10.24 22.69
CA SER A 148 14.12 11.61 23.20
C SER A 148 14.82 11.78 24.57
N ILE A 149 15.33 10.68 25.18
CA ILE A 149 16.04 10.68 26.48
C ILE A 149 17.54 10.58 26.21
N PRO A 150 18.39 11.44 26.75
CA PRO A 150 19.83 11.48 26.41
C PRO A 150 20.63 10.17 26.65
N TYR A 151 20.16 9.29 27.54
CA TYR A 151 20.81 8.01 27.89
C TYR A 151 19.96 6.79 27.45
N TYR A 152 19.14 6.94 26.47
CA TYR A 152 18.18 5.90 26.03
C TYR A 152 18.82 4.56 25.68
N GLU A 153 20.04 4.57 25.08
CA GLU A 153 20.75 3.34 24.72
C GLU A 153 21.08 2.45 25.93
N SER A 154 21.10 3.00 27.16
CA SER A 154 21.34 2.25 28.39
C SER A 154 20.06 1.68 29.03
N LEU A 155 18.88 2.01 28.49
CA LEU A 155 17.59 1.58 29.05
C LEU A 155 17.23 0.16 28.60
N GLU A 156 17.08 -0.76 29.54
CA GLU A 156 16.73 -2.15 29.25
C GLU A 156 15.38 -2.27 28.52
N ARG A 157 14.38 -1.45 28.90
CA ARG A 157 13.06 -1.44 28.26
C ARG A 157 13.13 -1.01 26.80
N TYR A 158 14.04 -0.11 26.47
CA TYR A 158 14.29 0.25 25.07
C TYR A 158 14.82 -0.94 24.27
N HIS A 159 15.75 -1.73 24.82
CA HIS A 159 16.24 -2.95 24.17
C HIS A 159 15.12 -3.97 23.95
N LEU A 160 14.25 -4.17 24.95
CA LEU A 160 13.10 -5.06 24.83
C LEU A 160 12.14 -4.59 23.72
N SER A 161 11.84 -3.29 23.69
CA SER A 161 10.98 -2.69 22.66
C SER A 161 11.54 -2.89 21.26
N LEU A 162 12.83 -2.64 21.06
CA LEU A 162 13.50 -2.87 19.77
C LEU A 162 13.43 -4.34 19.35
N ASN A 163 13.69 -5.28 20.27
CA ASN A 163 13.58 -6.70 19.98
C ASN A 163 12.15 -7.09 19.58
N ASP A 164 11.17 -6.68 20.36
CA ASP A 164 9.78 -7.08 20.13
C ASP A 164 9.24 -6.47 18.84
N LEU A 165 9.54 -5.19 18.60
CA LEU A 165 9.15 -4.53 17.36
C LEU A 165 9.85 -5.12 16.14
N SER A 166 11.16 -5.47 16.24
CA SER A 166 11.87 -6.11 15.12
C SER A 166 11.25 -7.44 14.72
N VAL A 167 10.78 -8.22 15.68
CA VAL A 167 10.09 -9.50 15.42
C VAL A 167 8.71 -9.28 14.82
N LEU A 168 7.98 -8.27 15.30
CA LEU A 168 6.64 -7.95 14.77
C LEU A 168 6.67 -7.43 13.33
N TYR A 169 7.74 -6.70 12.96
CA TYR A 169 7.90 -6.22 11.59
C TYR A 169 8.31 -7.27 10.58
N LYS A 170 8.75 -8.45 11.01
CA LYS A 170 9.23 -9.52 10.14
C LYS A 170 8.32 -9.79 8.94
N ASP A 171 7.02 -9.93 9.17
CA ASP A 171 6.03 -10.27 8.15
C ASP A 171 5.38 -9.04 7.49
N VAL A 172 5.78 -7.83 7.89
CA VAL A 172 5.21 -6.57 7.40
C VAL A 172 6.24 -5.77 6.62
N ASN A 173 7.44 -5.60 7.20
CA ASN A 173 8.54 -4.83 6.60
C ASN A 173 9.88 -5.39 7.10
N ILE A 174 10.45 -6.30 6.32
CA ILE A 174 11.66 -7.04 6.70
C ILE A 174 12.90 -6.13 6.84
N SER A 175 13.03 -5.11 6.00
CA SER A 175 14.13 -4.15 6.09
C SER A 175 14.11 -3.43 7.42
N LYS A 176 12.93 -3.00 7.89
CA LYS A 176 12.75 -2.36 9.20
C LYS A 176 13.09 -3.33 10.36
N SER A 177 12.81 -4.63 10.21
CA SER A 177 13.21 -5.67 11.17
C SER A 177 14.73 -5.75 11.30
N ILE A 178 15.45 -5.72 10.17
CA ILE A 178 16.91 -5.75 10.12
C ILE A 178 17.48 -4.51 10.79
N ASP A 179 16.99 -3.33 10.43
CA ASP A 179 17.44 -2.04 10.99
C ASP A 179 17.26 -1.96 12.51
N LEU A 180 16.06 -2.34 13.01
CA LEU A 180 15.76 -2.37 14.45
C LEU A 180 16.68 -3.35 15.19
N SER A 181 16.99 -4.50 14.60
CA SER A 181 17.88 -5.49 15.20
C SER A 181 19.34 -5.00 15.24
N HIS A 182 19.81 -4.33 14.20
CA HIS A 182 21.14 -3.68 14.21
C HIS A 182 21.20 -2.53 15.21
N LYS A 183 20.13 -1.74 15.32
CA LYS A 183 19.99 -0.69 16.34
C LYS A 183 20.07 -1.28 17.74
N LEU A 184 19.43 -2.44 17.97
CA LEU A 184 19.55 -3.17 19.24
C LEU A 184 20.98 -3.66 19.52
N LEU A 185 21.66 -4.28 18.55
CA LEU A 185 23.07 -4.71 18.72
C LEU A 185 23.99 -3.53 19.01
N LYS A 186 23.73 -2.37 18.40
CA LYS A 186 24.49 -1.14 18.68
C LYS A 186 24.24 -0.67 20.12
N ALA A 187 22.98 -0.59 20.55
CA ALA A 187 22.61 -0.18 21.90
C ALA A 187 23.20 -1.13 22.98
N GLN A 188 23.25 -2.44 22.72
CA GLN A 188 23.84 -3.42 23.63
C GLN A 188 25.34 -3.20 23.88
N LYS A 189 26.07 -2.55 22.98
CA LYS A 189 27.49 -2.23 23.15
C LYS A 189 27.73 -1.12 24.18
N SER A 190 26.73 -0.29 24.45
CA SER A 190 26.79 0.82 25.40
C SER A 190 26.53 0.38 26.85
N VAL A 191 26.18 -0.88 27.10
CA VAL A 191 25.84 -1.42 28.43
C VAL A 191 26.69 -2.64 28.77
N SER A 192 26.99 -2.80 30.05
CA SER A 192 27.74 -3.98 30.58
C SER A 192 26.87 -5.22 30.73
N PHE A 193 25.54 -5.07 30.75
CA PHE A 193 24.58 -6.14 30.89
C PHE A 193 23.31 -5.78 30.11
N SER A 194 22.75 -6.75 29.35
CA SER A 194 21.44 -6.69 28.74
C SER A 194 20.71 -8.01 29.01
N SER A 195 19.44 -7.96 29.36
CA SER A 195 18.59 -9.16 29.53
C SER A 195 18.36 -9.93 28.22
N ILE A 196 18.61 -9.29 27.08
CA ILE A 196 18.50 -9.92 25.77
C ILE A 196 19.86 -10.49 25.37
N ASP A 197 19.92 -11.81 25.21
CA ASP A 197 21.09 -12.52 24.70
C ASP A 197 21.43 -12.06 23.27
N SER A 198 22.66 -11.57 23.09
CA SER A 198 23.15 -11.15 21.77
C SER A 198 23.12 -12.29 20.73
N LEU A 199 23.23 -13.53 21.16
CA LEU A 199 23.06 -14.70 20.28
C LEU A 199 21.62 -14.82 19.79
N LYS A 200 20.64 -14.44 20.62
CA LYS A 200 19.24 -14.39 20.16
C LYS A 200 19.04 -13.32 19.09
N VAL A 201 19.64 -12.14 19.31
CA VAL A 201 19.56 -11.04 18.32
C VAL A 201 20.25 -11.43 17.02
N ASN A 202 21.46 -11.98 17.05
CA ASN A 202 22.15 -12.49 15.86
C ASN A 202 21.36 -13.60 15.16
N SER A 203 20.67 -14.46 15.93
CA SER A 203 19.78 -15.48 15.37
C SER A 203 18.58 -14.87 14.62
N ASN A 204 18.00 -13.79 15.16
CA ASN A 204 16.92 -13.07 14.48
C ASN A 204 17.41 -12.39 13.20
N ILE A 205 18.55 -11.69 13.27
CA ILE A 205 19.18 -11.04 12.11
C ILE A 205 19.43 -12.05 10.98
N SER A 206 19.97 -13.22 11.32
CA SER A 206 20.17 -14.29 10.33
C SER A 206 18.86 -14.72 9.67
N ALA A 207 17.76 -14.80 10.43
CA ALA A 207 16.46 -15.14 9.89
C ALA A 207 15.94 -14.04 8.96
N PHE A 208 16.09 -12.78 9.35
CA PHE A 208 15.62 -11.63 8.58
C PHE A 208 16.40 -11.48 7.26
N TYR A 209 17.72 -11.62 7.29
CA TYR A 209 18.53 -11.64 6.06
C TYR A 209 18.18 -12.81 5.12
N LEU A 210 17.89 -13.99 5.69
CA LEU A 210 17.43 -15.13 4.88
C LEU A 210 16.11 -14.81 4.15
N GLU A 211 15.18 -14.15 4.83
CA GLU A 211 13.90 -13.74 4.25
C GLU A 211 14.03 -12.57 3.28
N ASN A 212 14.99 -11.66 3.53
CA ASN A 212 15.28 -10.56 2.62
C ASN A 212 16.02 -11.01 1.34
N GLY A 213 16.59 -12.22 1.31
CA GLY A 213 17.35 -12.73 0.17
C GLY A 213 18.85 -12.56 0.28
N ASP A 214 19.36 -11.97 1.37
CA ASP A 214 20.77 -11.72 1.63
C ASP A 214 21.42 -12.97 2.28
N TYR A 215 21.60 -14.01 1.48
CA TYR A 215 21.95 -15.35 1.97
C TYR A 215 23.36 -15.45 2.58
N GLU A 216 24.32 -14.68 2.12
CA GLU A 216 25.68 -14.69 2.64
C GLU A 216 25.72 -14.06 4.05
N GLU A 217 25.03 -12.94 4.25
CA GLU A 217 24.84 -12.29 5.53
C GLU A 217 24.08 -13.20 6.51
N ALA A 218 23.00 -13.84 6.01
CA ALA A 218 22.24 -14.80 6.80
C ALA A 218 23.14 -15.95 7.30
N LEU A 219 24.00 -16.50 6.42
CA LEU A 219 24.94 -17.57 6.77
C LEU A 219 25.99 -17.07 7.77
N TYR A 220 26.51 -15.87 7.59
CA TYR A 220 27.49 -15.28 8.49
C TYR A 220 26.95 -15.19 9.94
N TYR A 221 25.77 -14.60 10.13
CA TYR A 221 25.15 -14.49 11.45
C TYR A 221 24.73 -15.84 12.02
N ASN A 222 24.23 -16.78 11.19
CA ASN A 222 23.90 -18.12 11.66
C ASN A 222 25.13 -18.90 12.15
N ASN A 223 26.28 -18.78 11.48
CA ASN A 223 27.51 -19.45 11.88
C ASN A 223 28.04 -18.93 13.21
N ILE A 224 27.95 -17.61 13.46
CA ILE A 224 28.28 -17.02 14.79
C ILE A 224 27.44 -17.72 15.86
N VAL A 225 26.15 -17.84 15.64
CA VAL A 225 25.21 -18.43 16.59
C VAL A 225 25.43 -19.92 16.77
N LEU A 226 25.61 -20.68 15.69
CA LEU A 226 25.81 -22.14 15.73
C LEU A 226 27.11 -22.50 16.50
N ASN A 227 28.23 -21.89 16.11
CA ASN A 227 29.54 -22.13 16.76
C ASN A 227 29.50 -21.80 18.25
N ALA A 228 28.89 -20.67 18.64
CA ALA A 228 28.77 -20.30 20.03
C ALA A 228 27.92 -21.30 20.85
N ARG A 229 26.79 -21.80 20.25
CA ARG A 229 25.92 -22.77 20.93
C ARG A 229 26.52 -24.16 21.04
N GLU A 230 27.24 -24.62 20.02
CA GLU A 230 27.94 -25.91 20.06
C GLU A 230 29.09 -25.92 21.13
N SER A 231 29.64 -24.74 21.41
CA SER A 231 30.70 -24.57 22.42
C SER A 231 30.21 -24.41 23.86
N GLN A 232 28.89 -24.27 24.07
CA GLN A 232 28.28 -24.16 25.41
C GLN A 232 28.31 -25.49 26.17
N ILE A 233 28.51 -25.46 27.48
CA ILE A 233 28.48 -26.65 28.34
C ILE A 233 27.47 -26.44 29.49
N PRO A 234 26.36 -27.20 29.54
CA PRO A 234 25.90 -28.18 28.55
C PRO A 234 25.37 -27.54 27.27
N PRO A 235 25.43 -28.24 26.12
CA PRO A 235 24.91 -27.75 24.87
C PRO A 235 23.36 -27.58 24.91
N ASP A 236 22.86 -26.47 24.36
CA ASP A 236 21.42 -26.27 24.14
C ASP A 236 21.02 -26.93 22.81
N TYR A 237 20.67 -28.20 22.85
CA TYR A 237 20.36 -28.99 21.67
C TYR A 237 19.18 -28.46 20.86
N ASP A 238 18.19 -27.78 21.49
CA ASP A 238 17.07 -27.22 20.73
C ASP A 238 17.50 -25.99 19.93
N LYS A 239 18.31 -25.11 20.53
CA LYS A 239 18.84 -23.97 19.77
C LYS A 239 19.84 -24.38 18.69
N ILE A 240 20.62 -25.46 18.92
CA ILE A 240 21.48 -26.07 17.88
C ILE A 240 20.62 -26.63 16.74
N ARG A 241 19.51 -27.30 17.04
CA ARG A 241 18.54 -27.78 16.05
C ARG A 241 18.01 -26.64 15.18
N ILE A 242 17.59 -25.53 15.80
CA ILE A 242 17.07 -24.36 15.10
C ILE A 242 18.15 -23.76 14.17
N SER A 243 19.37 -23.62 14.65
CA SER A 243 20.48 -23.10 13.83
C SER A 243 20.84 -24.00 12.66
N ASN A 244 20.80 -25.35 12.85
CA ASN A 244 20.96 -26.28 11.74
C ASN A 244 19.81 -26.22 10.73
N SER A 245 18.57 -26.10 11.19
CA SER A 245 17.42 -25.91 10.29
C SER A 245 17.59 -24.66 9.43
N ARG A 246 18.05 -23.55 10.02
CA ARG A 246 18.33 -22.32 9.28
C ARG A 246 19.50 -22.46 8.31
N ALA A 247 20.60 -23.10 8.72
CA ALA A 247 21.73 -23.39 7.83
C ALA A 247 21.26 -24.18 6.60
N ALA A 248 20.39 -25.19 6.81
CA ALA A 248 19.82 -25.97 5.71
C ALA A 248 19.05 -25.08 4.71
N SER A 249 18.19 -24.19 5.22
CA SER A 249 17.46 -23.25 4.37
C SER A 249 18.38 -22.32 3.60
N ILE A 250 19.39 -21.75 4.25
CA ILE A 250 20.38 -20.86 3.61
C ILE A 250 21.16 -21.61 2.53
N TYR A 251 21.68 -22.80 2.82
CA TYR A 251 22.41 -23.58 1.82
C TYR A 251 21.54 -23.99 0.63
N CYS A 252 20.26 -24.26 0.83
CA CYS A 252 19.32 -24.52 -0.24
C CYS A 252 19.19 -23.29 -1.15
N ARG A 253 19.02 -22.11 -0.60
CA ARG A 253 18.95 -20.85 -1.37
C ARG A 253 20.25 -20.53 -2.13
N LEU A 254 21.38 -20.97 -1.59
CA LEU A 254 22.70 -20.92 -2.25
C LEU A 254 22.92 -22.09 -3.25
N ASN A 255 21.88 -22.88 -3.57
CA ASN A 255 21.91 -24.05 -4.45
C ASN A 255 22.88 -25.16 -4.00
N ASN A 256 23.28 -25.19 -2.72
CA ASN A 256 24.10 -26.24 -2.15
C ASN A 256 23.23 -27.30 -1.44
N TYR A 257 22.51 -28.09 -2.24
CA TYR A 257 21.54 -29.07 -1.72
C TYR A 257 22.14 -30.15 -0.83
N GLU A 258 23.39 -30.52 -1.04
CA GLU A 258 24.06 -31.56 -0.21
C GLU A 258 24.27 -31.06 1.22
N LYS A 259 24.77 -29.80 1.38
CA LYS A 259 24.88 -29.19 2.72
C LYS A 259 23.50 -28.88 3.32
N ALA A 260 22.53 -28.48 2.51
CA ALA A 260 21.15 -28.27 2.95
C ALA A 260 20.55 -29.54 3.57
N ILE A 261 20.63 -30.68 2.86
CA ILE A 261 20.14 -31.98 3.36
C ILE A 261 20.91 -32.41 4.61
N TYR A 262 22.25 -32.26 4.63
CA TYR A 262 23.08 -32.60 5.79
C TYR A 262 22.63 -31.86 7.06
N HIS A 263 22.48 -30.55 6.99
CA HIS A 263 22.04 -29.75 8.14
C HIS A 263 20.57 -30.04 8.48
N SER A 264 19.73 -30.31 7.50
CA SER A 264 18.34 -30.68 7.72
C SER A 264 18.19 -32.01 8.48
N GLU A 265 18.97 -33.03 8.10
CA GLU A 265 18.99 -34.32 8.79
C GLU A 265 19.48 -34.18 10.23
N LYS A 266 20.53 -33.39 10.48
CA LYS A 266 20.95 -33.07 11.87
C LYS A 266 19.83 -32.42 12.68
N SER A 267 19.14 -31.46 12.09
CA SER A 267 18.00 -30.81 12.74
C SER A 267 16.88 -31.81 13.04
N ARG A 268 16.55 -32.69 12.07
CA ARG A 268 15.53 -33.73 12.21
C ARG A 268 15.86 -34.76 13.29
N GLU A 269 17.11 -35.22 13.37
CA GLU A 269 17.58 -36.16 14.41
C GLU A 269 17.44 -35.54 15.81
N LEU A 270 17.80 -34.27 15.97
CA LEU A 270 17.63 -33.54 17.23
C LEU A 270 16.14 -33.34 17.56
N ALA A 271 15.29 -33.03 16.57
CA ALA A 271 13.85 -32.91 16.78
C ALA A 271 13.25 -34.24 17.25
N LEU A 272 13.63 -35.37 16.59
CA LEU A 272 13.17 -36.69 16.97
C LEU A 272 13.61 -37.05 18.42
N LYS A 273 14.86 -36.74 18.76
CA LYS A 273 15.43 -37.04 20.10
C LYS A 273 14.79 -36.21 21.21
N LEU A 274 14.51 -34.94 20.95
CA LEU A 274 14.00 -34.00 21.96
C LEU A 274 12.49 -34.09 22.15
N TYR A 275 11.76 -34.25 21.05
CA TYR A 275 10.31 -34.07 21.04
C TYR A 275 9.50 -35.30 20.60
N GLY A 276 10.16 -36.30 20.00
CA GLY A 276 9.49 -37.53 19.51
C GLY A 276 8.84 -37.40 18.14
N LYS A 277 8.34 -38.53 17.61
CA LYS A 277 7.82 -38.65 16.24
C LYS A 277 6.52 -37.88 15.99
N GLU A 278 5.70 -37.66 17.01
CA GLU A 278 4.38 -37.03 16.91
C GLU A 278 4.42 -35.52 17.23
N SER A 279 5.62 -34.95 17.32
CA SER A 279 5.77 -33.53 17.61
C SER A 279 5.68 -32.67 16.37
N VAL A 280 5.26 -31.41 16.55
CA VAL A 280 5.23 -30.37 15.49
C VAL A 280 6.64 -30.09 14.97
N GLU A 281 7.64 -30.12 15.86
CA GLU A 281 9.05 -29.89 15.53
C GLU A 281 9.61 -30.96 14.59
N TYR A 282 9.25 -32.21 14.82
CA TYR A 282 9.63 -33.32 13.94
C TYR A 282 8.90 -33.25 12.62
N ALA A 283 7.59 -32.97 12.60
CA ALA A 283 6.81 -32.79 11.38
C ALA A 283 7.37 -31.62 10.51
N ARG A 284 7.71 -30.49 11.13
CA ARG A 284 8.35 -29.35 10.45
C ARG A 284 9.73 -29.72 9.87
N SER A 285 10.51 -30.50 10.59
CA SER A 285 11.80 -30.98 10.08
C SER A 285 11.66 -31.90 8.87
N LEU A 286 10.64 -32.77 8.84
CA LEU A 286 10.29 -33.59 7.67
C LEU A 286 9.90 -32.73 6.47
N GLN A 287 9.07 -31.69 6.69
CA GLN A 287 8.66 -30.74 5.67
C GLN A 287 9.86 -30.04 5.04
N ASN A 288 10.75 -29.49 5.85
CA ASN A 288 11.94 -28.80 5.38
C ASN A 288 12.84 -29.75 4.56
N THR A 289 13.06 -30.97 5.07
CA THR A 289 13.85 -31.98 4.35
C THR A 289 13.24 -32.32 2.99
N SER A 290 11.92 -32.42 2.93
CA SER A 290 11.18 -32.67 1.68
C SER A 290 11.43 -31.56 0.63
N VAL A 291 11.40 -30.28 1.03
CA VAL A 291 11.67 -29.16 0.13
C VAL A 291 13.07 -29.29 -0.48
N TYR A 292 14.07 -29.62 0.31
CA TYR A 292 15.45 -29.74 -0.18
C TYR A 292 15.64 -30.93 -1.16
N TYR A 293 14.91 -32.04 -0.96
CA TYR A 293 14.87 -33.11 -1.95
C TYR A 293 14.15 -32.71 -3.24
N LEU A 294 13.07 -31.91 -3.11
CA LEU A 294 12.33 -31.42 -4.25
C LEU A 294 13.18 -30.44 -5.09
N ASP A 295 13.90 -29.54 -4.46
CA ASP A 295 14.81 -28.60 -5.11
C ASP A 295 16.02 -29.30 -5.73
N LYS A 296 16.50 -30.39 -5.11
CA LYS A 296 17.51 -31.29 -5.69
C LYS A 296 16.99 -32.07 -6.91
N GLY A 297 15.67 -32.18 -7.09
CA GLY A 297 15.01 -32.95 -8.15
C GLY A 297 14.63 -34.39 -7.76
N ASP A 298 14.86 -34.80 -6.52
CA ASP A 298 14.44 -36.13 -6.01
C ASP A 298 12.98 -36.10 -5.54
N VAL A 299 12.08 -36.16 -6.53
CA VAL A 299 10.63 -36.00 -6.30
C VAL A 299 10.05 -37.16 -5.48
N VAL A 300 10.65 -38.37 -5.55
CA VAL A 300 10.17 -39.54 -4.81
C VAL A 300 10.44 -39.39 -3.32
N GLN A 301 11.67 -38.99 -2.94
CA GLN A 301 12.01 -38.74 -1.55
C GLN A 301 11.20 -37.56 -1.01
N ALA A 302 11.05 -36.48 -1.80
CA ALA A 302 10.23 -35.35 -1.43
C ALA A 302 8.78 -35.77 -1.09
N LEU A 303 8.14 -36.61 -1.92
CA LEU A 303 6.77 -37.11 -1.67
C LEU A 303 6.68 -37.91 -0.37
N GLU A 304 7.65 -38.79 -0.11
CA GLU A 304 7.67 -39.61 1.10
C GLU A 304 7.74 -38.75 2.36
N TYR A 305 8.67 -37.78 2.38
CA TYR A 305 8.83 -36.87 3.53
C TYR A 305 7.62 -35.95 3.72
N THR A 306 7.06 -35.38 2.63
CA THR A 306 5.88 -34.48 2.72
C THR A 306 4.67 -35.25 3.23
N LYS A 307 4.39 -36.45 2.75
CA LYS A 307 3.27 -37.28 3.24
C LYS A 307 3.42 -37.60 4.73
N LYS A 308 4.62 -37.94 5.19
CA LYS A 308 4.88 -38.18 6.61
C LYS A 308 4.60 -36.94 7.44
N ALA A 309 5.03 -35.76 6.97
CA ALA A 309 4.76 -34.48 7.62
C ALA A 309 3.27 -34.15 7.64
N TYR A 310 2.58 -34.28 6.48
CA TYR A 310 1.16 -33.98 6.33
C TYR A 310 0.26 -34.82 7.25
N ASN A 311 0.59 -36.10 7.44
CA ASN A 311 -0.18 -37.01 8.31
C ASN A 311 0.07 -36.73 9.80
N ASN A 312 1.19 -36.13 10.18
CA ASN A 312 1.59 -35.88 11.57
C ASN A 312 1.36 -34.44 12.03
N SER A 313 0.92 -33.52 11.16
CA SER A 313 0.83 -32.10 11.53
C SER A 313 -0.51 -31.78 12.22
N PHE A 314 -0.43 -31.16 13.39
CA PHE A 314 -1.56 -30.58 14.12
C PHE A 314 -1.76 -29.08 13.80
N GLY A 315 -1.07 -28.52 12.80
CA GLY A 315 -1.04 -27.08 12.51
C GLY A 315 -1.12 -26.73 11.04
N ASP A 316 -0.38 -25.75 10.62
CA ASP A 316 -0.42 -25.12 9.29
C ASP A 316 -0.20 -26.12 8.15
N LYS A 317 -1.29 -26.69 7.66
CA LYS A 317 -1.28 -27.65 6.57
C LYS A 317 -1.09 -27.01 5.21
N TYR A 318 -1.17 -25.67 5.10
CA TYR A 318 -1.16 -25.00 3.80
C TYR A 318 0.16 -25.21 3.04
N ASP A 319 1.32 -25.05 3.72
CA ASP A 319 2.64 -25.29 3.11
C ASP A 319 2.80 -26.74 2.64
N LEU A 320 2.30 -27.68 3.44
CA LEU A 320 2.34 -29.10 3.11
C LEU A 320 1.43 -29.43 1.92
N ALA A 321 0.24 -28.83 1.85
CA ALA A 321 -0.66 -28.94 0.72
C ALA A 321 -0.02 -28.31 -0.54
N HIS A 322 0.61 -27.14 -0.42
CA HIS A 322 1.37 -26.50 -1.50
C HIS A 322 2.47 -27.45 -2.05
N ASN A 323 3.29 -28.00 -1.16
CA ASN A 323 4.36 -28.92 -1.53
C ASN A 323 3.80 -30.21 -2.18
N LEU A 324 2.71 -30.77 -1.66
CA LEU A 324 2.07 -31.92 -2.28
C LEU A 324 1.53 -31.60 -3.68
N ALA A 325 0.90 -30.45 -3.87
CA ALA A 325 0.42 -30.01 -5.17
C ALA A 325 1.58 -29.93 -6.18
N THR A 326 2.69 -29.29 -5.79
CA THR A 326 3.90 -29.15 -6.62
C THR A 326 4.52 -30.51 -6.95
N ILE A 327 4.62 -31.38 -5.96
CA ILE A 327 5.16 -32.76 -6.15
C ILE A 327 4.28 -33.54 -7.08
N TYR A 328 2.95 -33.56 -6.88
CA TYR A 328 2.01 -34.27 -7.75
C TYR A 328 1.95 -33.70 -9.17
N SER A 329 2.14 -32.39 -9.35
CA SER A 329 2.33 -31.78 -10.67
C SER A 329 3.54 -32.35 -11.38
N LYS A 330 4.70 -32.43 -10.71
CA LYS A 330 5.92 -33.02 -11.28
C LYS A 330 5.78 -34.52 -11.59
N LEU A 331 4.91 -35.22 -10.88
CA LEU A 331 4.57 -36.63 -11.12
C LEU A 331 3.43 -36.83 -12.15
N ASN A 332 2.87 -35.75 -12.69
CA ASN A 332 1.74 -35.74 -13.61
C ASN A 332 0.45 -36.40 -13.07
N HIS A 333 0.24 -36.35 -11.74
CA HIS A 333 -0.97 -36.80 -11.06
C HIS A 333 -1.95 -35.65 -10.84
N LEU A 334 -2.72 -35.27 -11.88
CA LEU A 334 -3.49 -34.02 -11.93
C LEU A 334 -4.61 -33.95 -10.88
N ASP A 335 -5.34 -35.05 -10.61
CA ASP A 335 -6.40 -35.02 -9.59
C ASP A 335 -5.87 -34.69 -8.20
N SER A 336 -4.74 -35.32 -7.82
CA SER A 336 -4.11 -35.03 -6.54
C SER A 336 -3.48 -33.63 -6.51
N CYS A 337 -2.88 -33.23 -7.65
CA CYS A 337 -2.33 -31.88 -7.81
C CYS A 337 -3.41 -30.82 -7.56
N TYR A 338 -4.55 -30.92 -8.25
CA TYR A 338 -5.67 -29.99 -8.07
C TYR A 338 -6.23 -30.01 -6.64
N PHE A 339 -6.44 -31.20 -6.08
CA PHE A 339 -6.96 -31.32 -4.71
C PHE A 339 -6.13 -30.52 -3.71
N TYR A 340 -4.82 -30.74 -3.69
CA TYR A 340 -3.93 -30.06 -2.76
C TYR A 340 -3.68 -28.60 -3.14
N ALA A 341 -3.69 -28.24 -4.43
CA ALA A 341 -3.59 -26.85 -4.87
C ALA A 341 -4.78 -26.02 -4.41
N LYS A 342 -5.98 -26.56 -4.51
CA LYS A 342 -7.20 -25.92 -4.04
C LYS A 342 -7.19 -25.74 -2.51
N GLU A 343 -6.80 -26.80 -1.77
CA GLU A 343 -6.69 -26.75 -0.31
C GLU A 343 -5.69 -25.67 0.12
N ALA A 344 -4.50 -25.64 -0.46
CA ALA A 344 -3.48 -24.62 -0.19
C ALA A 344 -3.97 -23.21 -0.51
N TRP A 345 -4.62 -23.02 -1.65
CA TRP A 345 -5.16 -21.75 -2.09
C TRP A 345 -6.21 -21.20 -1.13
N GLU A 346 -7.21 -22.01 -0.77
CA GLU A 346 -8.29 -21.57 0.12
C GLU A 346 -7.75 -21.16 1.51
N MET A 347 -6.83 -21.96 2.07
CA MET A 347 -6.19 -21.66 3.36
C MET A 347 -5.35 -20.38 3.31
N SER A 348 -4.55 -20.20 2.24
CA SER A 348 -3.71 -19.01 2.06
C SER A 348 -4.55 -17.75 1.89
N LYS A 349 -5.60 -17.82 1.07
CA LYS A 349 -6.54 -16.71 0.83
C LYS A 349 -7.20 -16.25 2.12
N ASP A 350 -7.73 -17.16 2.91
CA ASP A 350 -8.40 -16.84 4.18
C ASP A 350 -7.43 -16.20 5.19
N LEU A 351 -6.20 -16.71 5.31
CA LEU A 351 -5.17 -16.15 6.18
C LEU A 351 -4.77 -14.74 5.73
N TYR A 352 -4.57 -14.57 4.42
CA TYR A 352 -4.18 -13.29 3.83
C TYR A 352 -5.24 -12.20 4.08
N LEU A 353 -6.53 -12.53 3.83
CA LEU A 353 -7.63 -11.61 4.07
C LEU A 353 -7.77 -11.23 5.56
N LYS A 354 -7.62 -12.21 6.45
CA LYS A 354 -7.65 -11.98 7.90
C LYS A 354 -6.55 -11.00 8.33
N ASN A 355 -5.34 -11.16 7.81
CA ASN A 355 -4.23 -10.27 8.14
C ASN A 355 -4.47 -8.86 7.59
N LEU A 356 -4.88 -8.72 6.33
CA LEU A 356 -5.19 -7.42 5.73
C LEU A 356 -6.23 -6.61 6.53
N GLN A 357 -7.28 -7.26 7.01
CA GLN A 357 -8.33 -6.60 7.80
C GLN A 357 -7.84 -6.05 9.14
N GLN A 358 -6.73 -6.56 9.66
CA GLN A 358 -6.17 -6.17 10.96
C GLN A 358 -5.07 -5.10 10.86
N LEU A 359 -4.54 -4.85 9.67
CA LEU A 359 -3.44 -3.92 9.42
C LEU A 359 -3.94 -2.49 9.16
N SER A 360 -3.14 -1.48 9.56
CA SER A 360 -3.32 -0.11 9.11
C SER A 360 -3.09 -0.01 7.59
N LEU A 361 -3.57 1.06 6.97
CA LEU A 361 -3.45 1.26 5.52
C LEU A 361 -1.99 1.19 5.03
N GLU A 362 -1.07 1.87 5.70
CA GLU A 362 0.36 1.83 5.42
C GLU A 362 0.93 0.40 5.51
N ASN A 363 0.61 -0.29 6.59
CA ASN A 363 1.09 -1.65 6.81
C ASN A 363 0.45 -2.66 5.84
N ARG A 364 -0.78 -2.43 5.34
CA ARG A 364 -1.40 -3.22 4.26
C ARG A 364 -0.57 -3.16 2.99
N PHE A 365 -0.13 -1.96 2.62
CA PHE A 365 0.70 -1.75 1.43
C PHE A 365 2.00 -2.56 1.51
N HIS A 366 2.76 -2.39 2.59
CA HIS A 366 4.00 -3.17 2.82
C HIS A 366 3.73 -4.68 2.86
N TYR A 367 2.66 -5.11 3.53
CA TYR A 367 2.29 -6.51 3.63
C TYR A 367 1.99 -7.14 2.27
N VAL A 368 1.23 -6.44 1.40
CA VAL A 368 0.91 -6.91 0.04
C VAL A 368 2.19 -7.02 -0.80
N CYS A 369 3.06 -6.00 -0.75
CA CYS A 369 4.29 -5.98 -1.55
C CYS A 369 5.31 -7.04 -1.10
N SER A 370 5.44 -7.28 0.21
CA SER A 370 6.46 -8.17 0.77
C SER A 370 6.02 -9.66 0.78
N ASN A 371 4.73 -9.95 0.88
CA ASN A 371 4.24 -11.32 1.13
C ASN A 371 3.60 -12.01 -0.09
N ARG A 372 3.85 -11.51 -1.29
CA ARG A 372 3.27 -12.05 -2.52
C ARG A 372 3.56 -13.54 -2.75
N VAL A 373 4.79 -13.97 -2.48
CA VAL A 373 5.26 -15.34 -2.72
C VAL A 373 5.04 -16.24 -1.51
N SER A 374 5.11 -15.67 -0.30
CA SER A 374 5.14 -16.42 0.95
C SER A 374 3.84 -17.20 1.26
N PHE A 375 2.72 -16.84 0.62
CA PHE A 375 1.41 -17.44 0.89
C PHE A 375 0.90 -18.34 -0.24
N GLY A 376 1.78 -18.83 -1.14
CA GLY A 376 1.36 -19.70 -2.24
C GLY A 376 0.33 -19.05 -3.18
N LEU A 377 0.24 -17.70 -3.18
CA LEU A 377 -0.69 -16.98 -4.04
C LEU A 377 -0.41 -17.17 -5.52
N THR A 378 0.81 -17.57 -5.92
CA THR A 378 1.19 -17.85 -7.31
C THR A 378 0.91 -19.28 -7.73
N LEU A 379 0.81 -20.22 -6.78
CA LEU A 379 0.72 -21.66 -7.04
C LEU A 379 -0.32 -22.03 -8.11
N PRO A 380 -1.57 -21.54 -8.11
CA PRO A 380 -2.55 -21.93 -9.13
C PRO A 380 -2.14 -21.57 -10.56
N THR A 381 -1.50 -20.42 -10.75
CA THR A 381 -1.03 -19.96 -12.07
C THR A 381 0.23 -20.73 -12.49
N ASP A 382 1.14 -21.02 -11.57
CA ASP A 382 2.36 -21.78 -11.83
C ASP A 382 2.03 -23.22 -12.25
N LEU A 383 1.06 -23.85 -11.60
CA LEU A 383 0.57 -25.19 -11.96
C LEU A 383 -0.15 -25.17 -13.31
N LEU A 384 -0.95 -24.15 -13.61
CA LEU A 384 -1.62 -24.00 -14.90
C LEU A 384 -0.61 -23.89 -16.04
N LEU A 385 0.50 -23.18 -15.87
CA LEU A 385 1.55 -23.07 -16.89
C LEU A 385 2.16 -24.43 -17.25
N SER A 386 2.15 -25.38 -16.32
CA SER A 386 2.63 -26.75 -16.52
C SER A 386 1.54 -27.68 -17.08
N HIS A 387 0.25 -27.37 -16.87
CA HIS A 387 -0.89 -28.24 -17.17
C HIS A 387 -2.09 -27.46 -17.78
N GLU A 388 -1.88 -26.84 -18.94
CA GLU A 388 -2.82 -25.90 -19.59
C GLU A 388 -4.19 -26.50 -19.94
N ASN A 389 -4.26 -27.82 -20.14
CA ASN A 389 -5.49 -28.51 -20.50
C ASN A 389 -6.38 -28.88 -19.29
N SER A 390 -5.96 -28.56 -18.07
CA SER A 390 -6.76 -28.84 -16.89
C SER A 390 -7.80 -27.75 -16.66
N GLU A 391 -9.06 -28.07 -16.84
CA GLU A 391 -10.19 -27.17 -16.58
C GLU A 391 -10.18 -26.69 -15.10
N GLU A 392 -9.88 -27.60 -14.19
CA GLU A 392 -9.84 -27.32 -12.75
C GLU A 392 -8.77 -26.30 -12.41
N LEU A 393 -7.57 -26.43 -13.00
CA LEU A 393 -6.49 -25.46 -12.79
C LEU A 393 -6.78 -24.11 -13.47
N CYS A 394 -7.47 -24.11 -14.64
CA CYS A 394 -7.95 -22.88 -15.27
C CYS A 394 -8.91 -22.11 -14.35
N ARG A 395 -9.87 -22.79 -13.70
CA ARG A 395 -10.81 -22.19 -12.74
C ARG A 395 -10.05 -21.60 -11.54
N LEU A 396 -9.15 -22.37 -10.97
CA LEU A 396 -8.37 -21.97 -9.80
C LEU A 396 -7.42 -20.79 -10.10
N ALA A 397 -6.78 -20.79 -11.26
CA ALA A 397 -5.91 -19.71 -11.71
C ALA A 397 -6.72 -18.42 -11.99
N TYR A 398 -7.92 -18.53 -12.55
CA TYR A 398 -8.81 -17.39 -12.74
C TYR A 398 -9.18 -16.75 -11.39
N ASP A 399 -9.56 -17.58 -10.40
CA ASP A 399 -9.90 -17.11 -9.06
C ASP A 399 -8.71 -16.42 -8.38
N ARG A 400 -7.51 -16.94 -8.56
CA ARG A 400 -6.28 -16.33 -8.07
C ARG A 400 -6.01 -14.96 -8.70
N ILE A 401 -6.19 -14.84 -10.02
CA ILE A 401 -5.97 -13.57 -10.73
C ILE A 401 -6.98 -12.53 -10.27
N LEU A 402 -8.26 -12.91 -10.15
CA LEU A 402 -9.30 -12.02 -9.62
C LEU A 402 -8.98 -11.52 -8.21
N PHE A 403 -8.42 -12.37 -7.36
CA PHE A 403 -8.02 -12.00 -6.00
C PHE A 403 -6.81 -11.05 -5.99
N GLY A 404 -5.76 -11.39 -6.74
CA GLY A 404 -4.48 -10.67 -6.66
C GLY A 404 -4.46 -9.35 -7.44
N LYS A 405 -5.28 -9.25 -8.49
CA LYS A 405 -5.27 -8.07 -9.38
C LYS A 405 -5.91 -6.87 -8.67
N ASN A 406 -5.20 -5.75 -8.67
CA ASN A 406 -5.60 -4.52 -7.97
C ASN A 406 -5.76 -4.66 -6.44
N LEU A 407 -5.10 -5.63 -5.82
CA LEU A 407 -5.21 -5.88 -4.38
C LEU A 407 -4.80 -4.65 -3.54
N ILE A 408 -3.78 -3.90 -3.97
CA ILE A 408 -3.39 -2.64 -3.32
C ILE A 408 -4.54 -1.63 -3.40
N MET A 409 -5.23 -1.54 -4.54
CA MET A 409 -6.40 -0.65 -4.68
C MET A 409 -7.52 -1.05 -3.72
N ASP A 410 -7.81 -2.34 -3.56
CA ASP A 410 -8.81 -2.81 -2.61
C ASP A 410 -8.43 -2.46 -1.16
N CYS A 411 -7.14 -2.51 -0.84
CA CYS A 411 -6.63 -2.07 0.46
C CYS A 411 -6.89 -0.58 0.71
N MET A 412 -6.72 0.27 -0.32
CA MET A 412 -7.00 1.71 -0.25
C MET A 412 -8.49 2.01 -0.11
N LEU A 413 -9.35 1.25 -0.80
CA LEU A 413 -10.81 1.35 -0.71
C LEU A 413 -11.38 0.85 0.63
N GLY A 414 -10.57 0.18 1.45
CA GLY A 414 -10.89 -0.18 2.83
C GLY A 414 -11.50 -1.57 3.02
N ASP A 415 -11.99 -1.81 4.25
CA ASP A 415 -12.36 -3.16 4.72
C ASP A 415 -13.53 -3.78 3.94
N GLU A 416 -14.45 -2.97 3.43
CA GLU A 416 -15.58 -3.47 2.62
C GLU A 416 -15.08 -4.05 1.29
N ALA A 417 -14.14 -3.37 0.64
CA ALA A 417 -13.54 -3.85 -0.62
C ALA A 417 -12.77 -5.16 -0.40
N ILE A 418 -11.94 -5.21 0.66
CA ILE A 418 -11.19 -6.42 1.05
C ILE A 418 -12.16 -7.58 1.35
N SER A 419 -13.24 -7.33 2.06
CA SER A 419 -14.21 -8.37 2.43
C SER A 419 -14.92 -8.97 1.20
N LYS A 420 -15.18 -8.16 0.18
CA LYS A 420 -15.78 -8.62 -1.09
C LYS A 420 -14.90 -9.62 -1.84
N LEU A 421 -13.56 -9.54 -1.69
CA LEU A 421 -12.62 -10.47 -2.32
C LEU A 421 -12.82 -11.93 -1.89
N LYS A 422 -13.41 -12.17 -0.71
CA LYS A 422 -13.66 -13.52 -0.21
C LYS A 422 -14.61 -14.31 -1.11
N SER A 423 -15.65 -13.66 -1.63
CA SER A 423 -16.74 -14.31 -2.39
C SER A 423 -16.54 -14.27 -3.91
N ILE A 424 -15.61 -13.46 -4.41
CA ILE A 424 -15.39 -13.33 -5.85
C ILE A 424 -14.61 -14.53 -6.38
N ASN A 425 -15.14 -15.14 -7.45
CA ASN A 425 -14.56 -16.26 -8.16
C ASN A 425 -14.99 -16.25 -9.63
N TRP A 426 -14.46 -17.14 -10.46
CA TRP A 426 -14.78 -17.23 -11.88
C TRP A 426 -16.28 -17.43 -12.17
N ASN A 427 -17.01 -18.18 -11.32
CA ASN A 427 -18.46 -18.33 -11.44
C ASN A 427 -19.22 -17.01 -11.27
N SER A 428 -18.72 -16.16 -10.35
CA SER A 428 -19.27 -14.82 -10.15
C SER A 428 -19.17 -14.02 -11.45
N ILE A 429 -17.99 -14.04 -12.09
CA ILE A 429 -17.77 -13.35 -13.37
C ILE A 429 -18.66 -13.94 -14.45
N GLN A 430 -18.74 -15.26 -14.55
CA GLN A 430 -19.63 -15.92 -15.51
C GLN A 430 -21.08 -15.51 -15.31
N SER A 431 -21.53 -15.36 -14.06
CA SER A 431 -22.90 -14.90 -13.76
C SER A 431 -23.17 -13.49 -14.25
N TYR A 432 -22.15 -12.62 -14.30
CA TYR A 432 -22.26 -11.25 -14.79
C TYR A 432 -22.36 -11.17 -16.32
N LEU A 433 -21.82 -12.14 -17.05
CA LEU A 433 -21.86 -12.14 -18.51
C LEU A 433 -23.27 -12.42 -19.05
N ASN A 434 -23.64 -11.70 -20.11
CA ASN A 434 -24.77 -12.05 -20.96
C ASN A 434 -24.34 -13.00 -22.09
N LYS A 435 -25.28 -13.61 -22.78
CA LYS A 435 -25.00 -14.38 -23.97
C LYS A 435 -24.38 -13.51 -25.06
N GLY A 436 -23.27 -13.97 -25.65
CA GLY A 436 -22.47 -13.19 -26.61
C GLY A 436 -21.53 -12.17 -25.98
N GLU A 437 -21.33 -12.21 -24.68
CA GLU A 437 -20.28 -11.44 -24.00
C GLU A 437 -19.11 -12.34 -23.58
N VAL A 438 -17.91 -11.79 -23.59
CA VAL A 438 -16.67 -12.47 -23.24
C VAL A 438 -15.91 -11.68 -22.18
N ALA A 439 -15.34 -12.35 -21.18
CA ALA A 439 -14.42 -11.76 -20.22
C ALA A 439 -13.03 -12.35 -20.40
N ILE A 440 -12.00 -11.51 -20.41
CA ILE A 440 -10.62 -11.91 -20.57
C ILE A 440 -9.79 -11.25 -19.47
N GLU A 441 -9.19 -12.08 -18.60
CA GLU A 441 -8.20 -11.66 -17.64
C GLU A 441 -6.80 -11.99 -18.19
N PHE A 442 -6.00 -10.95 -18.40
CA PHE A 442 -4.58 -11.13 -18.69
C PHE A 442 -3.78 -11.17 -17.38
N TRP A 443 -2.80 -12.02 -17.35
CA TRP A 443 -1.84 -12.11 -16.25
C TRP A 443 -0.45 -12.40 -16.79
N SER A 444 0.54 -11.68 -16.23
CA SER A 444 1.95 -11.85 -16.55
C SER A 444 2.71 -12.41 -15.37
N ASP A 445 3.56 -13.41 -15.64
CA ASP A 445 4.60 -13.78 -14.70
C ASP A 445 5.63 -12.64 -14.61
N LYS A 446 5.82 -12.13 -13.40
CA LYS A 446 6.71 -11.01 -13.09
C LYS A 446 7.96 -11.52 -12.34
N SER A 447 8.57 -12.58 -12.86
CA SER A 447 9.92 -12.99 -12.46
C SER A 447 10.93 -11.87 -12.75
N GLU A 448 12.11 -11.93 -12.13
CA GLU A 448 13.12 -10.86 -12.07
C GLU A 448 13.50 -10.23 -13.42
N ASN A 449 13.19 -10.88 -14.53
CA ASN A 449 13.44 -10.36 -15.87
C ASN A 449 12.14 -9.91 -16.55
N LEU A 450 11.85 -8.61 -16.55
CA LEU A 450 10.65 -8.01 -17.12
C LEU A 450 10.42 -8.36 -18.61
N ASN A 451 11.46 -8.69 -19.34
CA ASN A 451 11.41 -8.96 -20.78
C ASN A 451 11.29 -10.43 -21.14
N ILE A 452 11.52 -11.32 -20.17
CA ILE A 452 11.44 -12.77 -20.34
C ILE A 452 10.33 -13.28 -19.43
N GLY A 453 9.38 -14.02 -19.96
CA GLY A 453 8.30 -14.60 -19.17
C GLY A 453 7.08 -14.93 -20.00
N VAL A 454 6.13 -15.52 -19.34
CA VAL A 454 4.86 -15.90 -19.95
C VAL A 454 3.79 -14.90 -19.59
N LEU A 455 3.04 -14.47 -20.59
CA LEU A 455 1.77 -13.77 -20.45
C LEU A 455 0.66 -14.76 -20.81
N ILE A 456 -0.37 -14.84 -20.00
CA ILE A 456 -1.56 -15.64 -20.32
C ILE A 456 -2.81 -14.76 -20.41
N ALA A 457 -3.75 -15.16 -21.25
CA ALA A 457 -5.11 -14.69 -21.26
C ALA A 457 -6.04 -15.84 -20.83
N LEU A 458 -6.79 -15.63 -19.76
CA LEU A 458 -7.85 -16.54 -19.34
C LEU A 458 -9.18 -16.00 -19.87
N VAL A 459 -9.76 -16.72 -20.81
CA VAL A 459 -10.97 -16.37 -21.56
C VAL A 459 -12.17 -17.08 -20.95
N LEU A 460 -13.25 -16.35 -20.71
CA LEU A 460 -14.50 -16.89 -20.14
C LEU A 460 -15.70 -16.47 -20.94
N ARG A 461 -16.59 -17.40 -21.24
CA ARG A 461 -17.93 -17.16 -21.80
C ARG A 461 -19.03 -17.64 -20.87
N LYS A 462 -20.23 -17.10 -21.06
CA LYS A 462 -21.42 -17.44 -20.26
C LYS A 462 -21.72 -18.94 -20.28
N GLU A 463 -21.57 -19.56 -21.44
CA GLU A 463 -21.99 -20.95 -21.69
C GLU A 463 -20.91 -22.00 -21.37
N TRP A 464 -19.71 -21.59 -21.04
CA TRP A 464 -18.58 -22.51 -20.83
C TRP A 464 -18.59 -23.13 -19.44
N SER A 465 -18.08 -24.36 -19.36
CA SER A 465 -17.89 -25.07 -18.07
C SER A 465 -16.70 -24.54 -17.26
N SER A 466 -15.71 -23.93 -17.93
CA SER A 466 -14.48 -23.41 -17.34
C SER A 466 -13.91 -22.28 -18.16
N PRO A 467 -13.04 -21.41 -17.60
CA PRO A 467 -12.19 -20.52 -18.39
C PRO A 467 -11.22 -21.34 -19.26
N HIS A 468 -10.81 -20.78 -20.39
CA HIS A 468 -9.80 -21.33 -21.27
C HIS A 468 -8.55 -20.45 -21.26
N VAL A 469 -7.37 -21.06 -21.30
CA VAL A 469 -6.09 -20.34 -21.29
C VAL A 469 -5.54 -20.16 -22.69
N VAL A 470 -4.99 -18.98 -22.97
CA VAL A 470 -4.19 -18.66 -24.15
C VAL A 470 -2.83 -18.17 -23.70
N LYS A 471 -1.74 -18.81 -24.12
CA LYS A 471 -0.38 -18.33 -23.85
C LYS A 471 0.07 -17.31 -24.88
N ILE A 472 0.71 -16.28 -24.40
CA ILE A 472 1.20 -15.16 -25.19
C ILE A 472 2.69 -14.97 -24.89
N SER A 473 3.51 -14.84 -25.94
CA SER A 473 4.96 -14.66 -25.77
C SER A 473 5.30 -13.18 -25.54
N LYS A 474 5.72 -12.82 -24.33
CA LYS A 474 6.20 -11.47 -24.00
C LYS A 474 7.36 -11.04 -24.89
N ASP A 475 8.35 -11.92 -25.08
CA ASP A 475 9.53 -11.66 -25.90
C ASP A 475 9.15 -11.27 -27.34
N LYS A 476 8.17 -11.94 -27.96
CA LYS A 476 7.69 -11.56 -29.30
C LYS A 476 7.03 -10.18 -29.31
N ILE A 477 6.27 -9.84 -28.27
CA ILE A 477 5.65 -8.52 -28.15
C ILE A 477 6.71 -7.43 -28.04
N TYR A 478 7.66 -7.57 -27.11
CA TYR A 478 8.74 -6.60 -26.92
C TYR A 478 9.58 -6.39 -28.18
N ARG A 479 9.95 -7.48 -28.86
CA ARG A 479 10.68 -7.40 -30.15
C ARG A 479 9.87 -6.68 -31.21
N THR A 480 8.57 -6.93 -31.24
CA THR A 480 7.69 -6.25 -32.21
C THR A 480 7.60 -4.76 -31.92
N LEU A 481 7.42 -4.37 -30.66
CA LEU A 481 7.35 -2.96 -30.24
C LEU A 481 8.64 -2.22 -30.55
N ASN A 482 9.81 -2.79 -30.23
CA ASN A 482 11.11 -2.17 -30.53
C ASN A 482 11.34 -2.00 -32.04
N ASN A 483 10.77 -2.87 -32.87
CA ASN A 483 10.86 -2.76 -34.35
C ASN A 483 9.85 -1.76 -34.92
N ILE A 484 8.70 -1.56 -34.27
CA ILE A 484 7.68 -0.57 -34.71
C ILE A 484 8.20 0.86 -34.55
N GLU A 485 8.97 1.16 -33.51
CA GLU A 485 9.62 2.48 -33.36
C GLU A 485 10.53 2.84 -34.52
N GLN A 486 11.01 1.84 -35.28
CA GLN A 486 11.89 1.99 -36.44
C GLN A 486 11.16 1.90 -37.80
N ALA A 487 9.92 1.43 -37.86
CA ALA A 487 9.19 1.13 -39.10
C ALA A 487 7.71 1.55 -39.05
N THR A 488 7.36 2.45 -39.90
CA THR A 488 6.09 3.20 -39.93
C THR A 488 4.83 2.44 -40.35
N GLU A 489 4.65 1.13 -40.38
CA GLU A 489 3.39 0.69 -41.03
C GLU A 489 2.75 -0.66 -40.68
N SER A 490 3.23 -1.51 -39.80
CA SER A 490 2.49 -2.76 -39.61
C SER A 490 2.38 -3.22 -38.16
N TYR A 491 1.22 -3.00 -37.55
CA TYR A 491 0.80 -3.63 -36.28
C TYR A 491 0.34 -5.08 -36.45
N LEU A 492 0.43 -5.66 -37.66
CA LEU A 492 0.02 -7.04 -37.93
C LEU A 492 0.77 -8.08 -37.08
N PRO A 493 2.08 -7.95 -36.79
CA PRO A 493 2.75 -8.88 -35.88
C PRO A 493 2.21 -8.82 -34.43
N LEU A 494 1.69 -7.66 -33.99
CA LEU A 494 1.00 -7.58 -32.68
C LEU A 494 -0.35 -8.30 -32.72
N TYR A 495 -1.10 -8.20 -33.81
CA TYR A 495 -2.33 -8.96 -34.01
C TYR A 495 -2.07 -10.46 -33.92
N GLU A 496 -1.05 -10.97 -34.60
CA GLU A 496 -0.67 -12.37 -34.59
C GLU A 496 -0.25 -12.85 -33.18
N ASN A 497 0.48 -12.01 -32.46
CA ASN A 497 1.01 -12.36 -31.15
C ASN A 497 0.01 -12.20 -29.99
N ILE A 498 -1.06 -11.39 -30.17
CA ILE A 498 -2.00 -11.06 -29.10
C ILE A 498 -3.40 -11.59 -29.42
N TRP A 499 -3.97 -11.19 -30.57
CA TRP A 499 -5.40 -11.38 -30.83
C TRP A 499 -5.77 -12.67 -31.56
N LYS A 500 -4.91 -13.15 -32.44
CA LYS A 500 -5.21 -14.30 -33.30
C LYS A 500 -5.69 -15.51 -32.50
N ASP A 501 -4.89 -15.98 -31.57
CA ASP A 501 -5.20 -17.16 -30.77
C ASP A 501 -6.36 -16.90 -29.78
N ILE A 502 -6.47 -15.69 -29.25
CA ILE A 502 -7.61 -15.27 -28.40
C ILE A 502 -8.92 -15.34 -29.20
N ILE A 503 -8.95 -14.80 -30.42
CA ILE A 503 -10.14 -14.81 -31.29
C ILE A 503 -10.56 -16.23 -31.62
N GLU A 504 -9.59 -17.11 -31.93
CA GLU A 504 -9.84 -18.51 -32.25
C GLU A 504 -10.38 -19.27 -31.03
N VAL A 505 -9.70 -19.22 -29.90
CA VAL A 505 -10.12 -19.93 -28.67
C VAL A 505 -11.44 -19.37 -28.15
N ALA A 506 -11.60 -18.07 -28.12
CA ALA A 506 -12.85 -17.43 -27.70
C ALA A 506 -13.99 -17.62 -28.72
N GLN A 507 -13.72 -18.00 -29.97
CA GLN A 507 -14.69 -18.07 -31.07
C GLN A 507 -15.46 -16.74 -31.24
N LEU A 508 -14.72 -15.61 -31.21
CA LEU A 508 -15.32 -14.29 -31.24
C LEU A 508 -16.11 -14.02 -32.53
N GLN A 509 -17.32 -13.53 -32.37
CA GLN A 509 -18.20 -13.11 -33.48
C GLN A 509 -18.22 -11.58 -33.58
N LYS A 510 -18.37 -11.07 -34.80
CA LYS A 510 -18.47 -9.63 -35.06
C LYS A 510 -19.58 -8.99 -34.21
N GLY A 511 -19.23 -7.91 -33.52
CA GLY A 511 -20.17 -7.15 -32.69
C GLY A 511 -20.29 -7.66 -31.24
N GLU A 512 -19.66 -8.77 -30.90
CA GLU A 512 -19.65 -9.24 -29.51
C GLU A 512 -18.92 -8.27 -28.60
N LYS A 513 -19.39 -8.17 -27.35
CA LYS A 513 -18.77 -7.37 -26.32
C LYS A 513 -17.70 -8.18 -25.58
N VAL A 514 -16.51 -7.61 -25.49
CA VAL A 514 -15.33 -8.26 -24.88
C VAL A 514 -14.79 -7.37 -23.77
N TYR A 515 -14.98 -7.78 -22.52
CA TYR A 515 -14.35 -7.16 -21.35
C TYR A 515 -12.92 -7.65 -21.24
N ILE A 516 -11.96 -6.74 -21.24
CA ILE A 516 -10.54 -7.06 -21.13
C ILE A 516 -9.94 -6.38 -19.89
N SER A 517 -9.27 -7.18 -19.09
CA SER A 517 -8.47 -6.69 -17.99
C SER A 517 -7.00 -6.95 -18.30
N LEU A 518 -6.29 -5.91 -18.68
CA LEU A 518 -4.92 -5.98 -19.18
C LEU A 518 -3.90 -6.09 -18.04
N ASP A 519 -2.73 -6.58 -18.36
CA ASP A 519 -1.58 -6.65 -17.44
C ASP A 519 -0.29 -6.39 -18.22
N ASP A 520 0.75 -5.97 -17.48
CA ASP A 520 2.07 -5.76 -18.01
C ASP A 520 2.09 -4.75 -19.19
N ILE A 521 2.95 -4.98 -20.17
CA ILE A 521 3.09 -4.15 -21.37
C ILE A 521 1.78 -3.95 -22.14
N LEU A 522 0.87 -4.94 -22.11
CA LEU A 522 -0.43 -4.83 -22.81
C LEU A 522 -1.28 -3.66 -22.29
N ALA A 523 -1.13 -3.29 -21.03
CA ALA A 523 -1.86 -2.16 -20.48
C ALA A 523 -1.37 -0.80 -21.03
N GLN A 524 -0.17 -0.76 -21.61
CA GLN A 524 0.47 0.44 -22.15
C GLN A 524 0.37 0.56 -23.68
N ILE A 525 -0.33 -0.36 -24.35
CA ILE A 525 -0.54 -0.31 -25.79
C ILE A 525 -2.03 -0.30 -26.14
N PRO A 526 -2.43 0.38 -27.26
CA PRO A 526 -3.83 0.44 -27.67
C PRO A 526 -4.23 -0.83 -28.41
N ILE A 527 -4.33 -1.96 -27.68
CA ILE A 527 -4.55 -3.29 -28.28
C ILE A 527 -5.87 -3.42 -29.05
N GLU A 528 -6.88 -2.60 -28.75
CA GLU A 528 -8.13 -2.50 -29.50
C GLU A 528 -7.97 -1.81 -30.87
N SER A 529 -6.95 -0.99 -31.03
CA SER A 529 -6.64 -0.29 -32.28
C SER A 529 -5.67 -1.08 -33.19
N ILE A 530 -5.32 -2.31 -32.84
CA ILE A 530 -4.51 -3.20 -33.66
C ILE A 530 -5.32 -3.67 -34.87
N CYS A 531 -4.68 -3.65 -36.06
CA CYS A 531 -5.28 -4.05 -37.32
C CYS A 531 -5.07 -5.55 -37.61
N GLY A 532 -6.13 -6.27 -38.00
CA GLY A 532 -6.07 -7.66 -38.45
C GLY A 532 -5.73 -7.83 -39.93
N TYR A 533 -5.71 -9.10 -40.38
CA TYR A 533 -5.44 -9.44 -41.79
C TYR A 533 -6.41 -8.82 -42.81
N ASP A 534 -7.60 -8.50 -42.40
CA ASP A 534 -8.65 -7.90 -43.22
C ASP A 534 -8.66 -6.36 -43.20
N TYR A 535 -7.58 -5.78 -42.68
CA TYR A 535 -7.38 -4.36 -42.54
C TYR A 535 -8.47 -3.66 -41.68
N ASN A 536 -9.20 -4.42 -40.87
CA ASN A 536 -10.10 -3.88 -39.88
C ASN A 536 -9.48 -3.89 -38.48
N TYR A 537 -9.70 -2.81 -37.74
CA TYR A 537 -9.25 -2.73 -36.34
C TYR A 537 -10.08 -3.66 -35.44
N VAL A 538 -9.44 -4.25 -34.44
CA VAL A 538 -10.10 -5.16 -33.49
C VAL A 538 -11.29 -4.47 -32.82
N GLY A 539 -11.13 -3.21 -32.41
CA GLY A 539 -12.21 -2.41 -31.78
C GLY A 539 -13.35 -2.00 -32.71
N ASP A 540 -13.17 -2.09 -34.07
CA ASP A 540 -14.26 -1.92 -35.02
C ASP A 540 -15.05 -3.23 -35.23
N LYS A 541 -14.40 -4.38 -35.02
CA LYS A 541 -15.05 -5.70 -35.15
C LYS A 541 -15.78 -6.10 -33.88
N TYR A 542 -15.19 -5.80 -32.72
CA TYR A 542 -15.69 -6.20 -31.40
C TYR A 542 -15.90 -4.96 -30.52
N ASP A 543 -16.84 -5.06 -29.58
CA ASP A 543 -17.03 -4.01 -28.59
C ASP A 543 -16.09 -4.22 -27.39
N ILE A 544 -14.85 -3.82 -27.56
CA ILE A 544 -13.80 -3.98 -26.52
C ILE A 544 -14.03 -3.00 -25.37
N VAL A 545 -14.05 -3.53 -24.15
CA VAL A 545 -14.24 -2.77 -22.89
C VAL A 545 -13.06 -3.03 -21.97
N ARG A 546 -12.15 -2.04 -21.81
CA ARG A 546 -11.08 -2.12 -20.83
C ARG A 546 -11.64 -1.96 -19.43
N VAL A 547 -11.26 -2.84 -18.53
CA VAL A 547 -11.58 -2.81 -17.10
C VAL A 547 -10.31 -3.08 -16.27
N THR A 548 -10.27 -2.57 -15.06
CA THR A 548 -9.13 -2.84 -14.14
C THR A 548 -9.11 -4.31 -13.70
N SER A 549 -10.27 -4.95 -13.59
CA SER A 549 -10.48 -6.40 -13.45
C SER A 549 -11.89 -6.75 -13.93
N THR A 550 -12.08 -7.94 -14.46
CA THR A 550 -13.40 -8.42 -14.91
C THR A 550 -14.43 -8.52 -13.76
N ARG A 551 -13.99 -8.51 -12.51
CA ARG A 551 -14.88 -8.39 -11.34
C ARG A 551 -15.66 -7.06 -11.30
N ASN A 552 -15.21 -6.04 -12.03
CA ASN A 552 -15.84 -4.72 -12.10
C ASN A 552 -16.92 -4.62 -13.20
N ILE A 553 -17.21 -5.69 -13.96
CA ILE A 553 -18.24 -5.72 -15.01
C ILE A 553 -19.60 -5.15 -14.53
N PRO A 554 -20.10 -5.46 -13.31
CA PRO A 554 -21.36 -4.86 -12.83
C PRO A 554 -21.30 -3.33 -12.69
N ILE A 555 -20.16 -2.79 -12.23
CA ILE A 555 -19.96 -1.35 -12.02
C ILE A 555 -19.95 -0.61 -13.35
N VAL A 556 -19.33 -1.20 -14.36
CA VAL A 556 -19.24 -0.63 -15.74
C VAL A 556 -20.61 -0.47 -16.38
N ARG A 557 -21.58 -1.30 -16.03
CA ARG A 557 -22.95 -1.25 -16.57
C ARG A 557 -23.82 -0.17 -15.93
N GLU A 558 -23.43 0.35 -14.79
CA GLU A 558 -24.14 1.44 -14.13
C GLU A 558 -23.92 2.76 -14.89
N GLN A 559 -24.94 3.25 -15.57
CA GLN A 559 -24.91 4.57 -16.21
C GLN A 559 -25.51 5.62 -15.26
N LYS A 560 -24.81 6.74 -15.09
CA LYS A 560 -25.32 7.92 -14.40
C LYS A 560 -25.44 9.06 -15.39
N THR A 561 -26.49 9.86 -15.26
CA THR A 561 -26.61 11.08 -16.04
C THR A 561 -25.66 12.12 -15.46
N PRO A 562 -24.75 12.70 -16.24
CA PRO A 562 -23.87 13.76 -15.76
C PRO A 562 -24.67 14.98 -15.30
N TYR A 563 -24.26 15.56 -14.18
CA TYR A 563 -24.97 16.67 -13.55
C TYR A 563 -24.09 17.92 -13.37
N GLU A 564 -22.83 17.74 -13.03
CA GLU A 564 -21.83 18.78 -12.81
C GLU A 564 -20.55 18.48 -13.54
N ALA A 565 -19.83 19.51 -13.97
CA ALA A 565 -18.53 19.40 -14.60
C ALA A 565 -17.51 20.39 -14.02
N ILE A 566 -16.26 19.95 -13.97
CA ILE A 566 -15.10 20.82 -13.73
C ILE A 566 -14.14 20.65 -14.90
N LEU A 567 -13.65 21.78 -15.41
CA LEU A 567 -12.73 21.84 -16.55
C LEU A 567 -11.47 22.61 -16.12
N TYR A 568 -10.30 22.06 -16.45
CA TYR A 568 -8.99 22.68 -16.29
C TYR A 568 -8.30 22.76 -17.63
N GLY A 569 -7.82 23.96 -18.05
CA GLY A 569 -7.08 24.16 -19.28
C GLY A 569 -6.54 25.57 -19.42
N GLY A 570 -5.60 25.79 -20.33
CA GLY A 570 -4.93 27.08 -20.47
C GLY A 570 -4.17 27.53 -19.21
N LEU A 571 -3.65 26.57 -18.43
CA LEU A 571 -3.03 26.82 -17.14
C LEU A 571 -1.69 27.55 -17.29
N LYS A 572 -1.42 28.45 -16.34
CA LYS A 572 -0.19 29.25 -16.31
C LYS A 572 0.81 28.66 -15.32
N TYR A 573 1.74 27.86 -15.83
CA TYR A 573 2.69 27.10 -14.99
C TYR A 573 3.73 27.98 -14.30
N ASP A 574 4.03 29.17 -14.85
CA ASP A 574 4.97 30.17 -14.32
C ASP A 574 4.29 31.29 -13.49
N THR A 575 3.08 31.02 -12.95
CA THR A 575 2.34 31.94 -12.10
C THR A 575 3.20 32.38 -10.91
N SER A 576 3.14 33.69 -10.60
CA SER A 576 3.96 34.24 -9.51
C SER A 576 3.58 33.65 -8.13
N PRO A 577 4.53 33.52 -7.19
CA PRO A 577 4.24 33.03 -5.83
C PRO A 577 3.12 33.78 -5.12
N VAL A 578 3.00 35.09 -5.36
CA VAL A 578 1.96 35.95 -4.76
C VAL A 578 0.58 35.60 -5.30
N ASP A 579 0.49 35.39 -6.62
CA ASP A 579 -0.79 35.03 -7.25
C ASP A 579 -1.20 33.61 -6.87
N ILE A 580 -0.25 32.66 -6.79
CA ILE A 580 -0.50 31.31 -6.30
C ILE A 580 -1.07 31.37 -4.88
N GLN A 581 -0.40 32.07 -3.97
CA GLN A 581 -0.85 32.18 -2.58
C GLN A 581 -2.26 32.78 -2.48
N LYS A 582 -2.56 33.78 -3.29
CA LYS A 582 -3.89 34.40 -3.36
C LYS A 582 -4.95 33.41 -3.83
N GLU A 583 -4.73 32.72 -4.94
CA GLU A 583 -5.69 31.78 -5.50
C GLU A 583 -5.83 30.52 -4.60
N SER A 584 -4.73 30.00 -4.06
CA SER A 584 -4.76 28.87 -3.10
C SER A 584 -5.56 29.21 -1.85
N SER A 585 -5.47 30.46 -1.34
CA SER A 585 -6.21 30.90 -0.16
C SER A 585 -7.74 30.83 -0.32
N ILE A 586 -8.24 30.96 -1.56
CA ILE A 586 -9.68 30.85 -1.88
C ILE A 586 -10.19 29.42 -1.60
N HIS A 587 -9.33 28.42 -1.80
CA HIS A 587 -9.64 26.99 -1.69
C HIS A 587 -9.23 26.38 -0.35
N TYR A 588 -8.56 27.17 0.52
CA TYR A 588 -8.10 26.69 1.81
C TYR A 588 -9.28 26.46 2.76
N SER A 589 -9.54 25.23 3.16
CA SER A 589 -10.51 24.93 4.21
C SER A 589 -9.78 24.55 5.51
N SER A 590 -10.16 25.18 6.63
CA SER A 590 -9.56 24.95 7.97
C SER A 590 -9.75 23.55 8.55
N ASN A 591 -10.45 22.66 7.84
CA ASN A 591 -10.79 21.31 8.28
C ASN A 591 -9.97 20.20 7.60
N ARG A 592 -8.81 20.50 7.02
CA ARG A 592 -7.93 19.48 6.43
C ARG A 592 -7.06 18.81 7.49
N SER A 593 -7.54 17.72 8.09
CA SER A 593 -6.67 16.63 8.49
C SER A 593 -6.43 15.73 7.27
N ILE A 594 -5.57 16.15 6.35
CA ILE A 594 -5.05 15.23 5.34
C ILE A 594 -4.16 14.27 6.10
N GLN A 595 -4.37 12.96 5.89
CA GLN A 595 -3.40 11.95 6.27
C GLN A 595 -2.11 12.25 5.51
N GLU A 596 -1.26 13.08 6.12
CA GLU A 596 0.08 13.34 5.64
C GLU A 596 0.86 12.05 5.79
N ASN A 597 1.54 11.64 4.71
CA ASN A 597 2.57 10.61 4.64
C ASN A 597 2.15 9.14 4.67
N LEU A 598 1.49 8.67 3.59
CA LEU A 598 1.56 7.24 3.22
C LEU A 598 2.88 6.90 2.52
N PHE A 599 3.52 7.88 1.93
CA PHE A 599 4.78 7.78 1.19
C PHE A 599 5.73 8.86 1.69
N GLU A 600 6.90 8.51 2.23
CA GLU A 600 7.91 9.47 2.65
C GLU A 600 8.48 10.20 1.42
N LEU A 601 8.47 11.53 1.47
CA LEU A 601 8.83 12.43 0.38
C LEU A 601 10.33 12.38 0.06
N MET A 602 10.65 11.99 -1.18
CA MET A 602 11.93 12.27 -1.84
C MET A 602 11.70 13.37 -2.90
N THR A 603 11.85 14.64 -2.52
CA THR A 603 11.22 15.79 -3.22
C THR A 603 12.05 16.52 -4.26
N ASP A 604 13.35 16.27 -4.49
CA ASP A 604 14.20 17.27 -5.15
C ASP A 604 14.60 17.02 -6.62
N SER A 605 14.40 15.83 -7.20
CA SER A 605 14.95 15.54 -8.55
C SER A 605 13.98 15.79 -9.72
N ILE A 606 12.67 15.69 -9.51
CA ILE A 606 11.65 15.78 -10.58
C ILE A 606 11.56 17.20 -11.16
N VAL A 607 11.70 18.19 -10.31
CA VAL A 607 11.46 19.60 -10.67
C VAL A 607 12.51 20.14 -11.63
N SER A 608 13.74 19.62 -11.59
CA SER A 608 14.83 20.10 -12.48
C SER A 608 14.61 19.71 -13.95
N ASP A 609 14.12 18.49 -14.19
CA ASP A 609 13.91 17.98 -15.56
C ASP A 609 12.66 18.58 -16.20
N LEU A 610 11.64 18.89 -15.41
CA LEU A 610 10.40 19.52 -15.85
C LEU A 610 10.58 20.98 -16.24
N ARG A 611 11.51 21.71 -15.60
CA ARG A 611 11.75 23.14 -15.85
C ARG A 611 12.29 23.46 -17.23
N SER A 612 12.92 22.52 -17.92
CA SER A 612 13.61 22.79 -19.20
C SER A 612 12.71 22.72 -20.43
N THR A 613 11.51 22.08 -20.35
CA THR A 613 10.71 21.70 -21.51
C THR A 613 9.26 22.20 -21.52
N ASN A 614 8.72 22.67 -20.39
CA ASN A 614 7.28 22.91 -20.28
C ASN A 614 6.90 24.36 -20.67
N LYS A 615 6.42 24.51 -21.89
CA LYS A 615 5.83 25.75 -22.40
C LYS A 615 4.33 25.76 -22.18
N TYR A 616 3.74 26.96 -22.16
CA TYR A 616 2.30 27.16 -22.23
C TYR A 616 1.69 26.39 -23.42
N LEU A 617 0.56 25.71 -23.20
CA LEU A 617 -0.16 24.91 -24.18
C LEU A 617 -1.42 25.68 -24.66
N PRO A 618 -1.36 26.45 -25.77
CA PRO A 618 -2.49 27.30 -26.15
C PRO A 618 -3.75 26.50 -26.52
N TRP A 619 -3.60 25.33 -27.16
CA TRP A 619 -4.75 24.49 -27.53
C TRP A 619 -5.54 23.95 -26.34
N THR A 620 -4.95 23.82 -25.16
CA THR A 620 -5.69 23.38 -23.95
C THR A 620 -6.71 24.41 -23.49
N LYS A 621 -6.46 25.71 -23.74
CA LYS A 621 -7.44 26.76 -23.50
C LYS A 621 -8.58 26.66 -24.50
N GLU A 622 -8.29 26.59 -25.79
CA GLU A 622 -9.32 26.46 -26.85
C GLU A 622 -10.16 25.20 -26.66
N GLU A 623 -9.55 24.12 -26.16
CA GLU A 623 -10.21 22.88 -25.85
C GLU A 623 -11.27 23.07 -24.74
N VAL A 624 -10.90 23.60 -23.59
CA VAL A 624 -11.83 23.76 -22.47
C VAL A 624 -12.89 24.84 -22.74
N ASP A 625 -12.60 25.91 -23.50
CA ASP A 625 -13.58 26.90 -23.95
C ASP A 625 -14.64 26.26 -24.85
N SER A 626 -14.20 25.43 -25.79
CA SER A 626 -15.10 24.69 -26.69
C SER A 626 -15.99 23.70 -25.92
N ILE A 627 -15.39 22.92 -24.99
CA ILE A 627 -16.09 21.97 -24.13
C ILE A 627 -17.08 22.71 -23.23
N TYR A 628 -16.67 23.81 -22.61
CA TYR A 628 -17.54 24.67 -21.78
C TYR A 628 -18.79 25.11 -22.58
N THR A 629 -18.60 25.56 -23.80
CA THR A 629 -19.70 25.97 -24.70
C THR A 629 -20.66 24.81 -24.99
N ILE A 630 -20.12 23.61 -25.28
CA ILE A 630 -20.90 22.39 -25.54
C ILE A 630 -21.72 21.99 -24.31
N LEU A 631 -21.09 21.95 -23.15
CA LEU A 631 -21.71 21.56 -21.89
C LEU A 631 -22.74 22.58 -21.41
N SER A 632 -22.49 23.88 -21.58
CA SER A 632 -23.39 24.96 -21.19
C SER A 632 -24.70 24.95 -22.01
N ASN A 633 -24.64 24.47 -23.24
CA ASN A 633 -25.81 24.28 -24.09
C ASN A 633 -26.61 23.00 -23.75
N SER A 634 -26.10 22.14 -22.88
CA SER A 634 -26.75 20.91 -22.44
C SER A 634 -27.86 21.19 -21.42
N LYS A 635 -28.97 20.44 -21.52
CA LYS A 635 -30.05 20.49 -20.52
C LYS A 635 -29.74 19.67 -19.27
N THR A 636 -28.77 18.80 -19.33
CA THR A 636 -28.43 17.86 -18.25
C THR A 636 -27.39 18.39 -17.30
N ILE A 637 -26.41 19.17 -17.78
CA ILE A 637 -25.34 19.77 -16.95
C ILE A 637 -25.85 21.08 -16.35
N LYS A 638 -25.86 21.17 -15.02
CA LYS A 638 -26.41 22.34 -14.30
C LYS A 638 -25.35 23.27 -13.74
N ASN A 639 -24.16 22.77 -13.50
CA ASN A 639 -23.06 23.53 -12.92
C ASN A 639 -21.75 23.16 -13.61
N ILE A 640 -21.09 24.17 -14.16
CA ILE A 640 -19.78 24.02 -14.80
C ILE A 640 -18.82 24.99 -14.15
N ARG A 641 -17.74 24.47 -13.60
CA ARG A 641 -16.61 25.27 -13.09
C ARG A 641 -15.48 25.18 -14.12
N LEU A 642 -14.96 26.33 -14.52
CA LEU A 642 -13.84 26.45 -15.45
C LEU A 642 -12.66 27.10 -14.71
N TYR A 643 -11.53 26.43 -14.69
CA TYR A 643 -10.28 26.88 -14.11
C TYR A 643 -9.22 27.06 -15.19
N GLU A 644 -8.82 28.30 -15.38
CA GLU A 644 -7.87 28.73 -16.40
C GLU A 644 -6.78 29.62 -15.79
N GLU A 645 -5.69 29.82 -16.52
CA GLU A 645 -4.60 30.71 -16.17
C GLU A 645 -4.09 30.44 -14.75
N GLU A 646 -4.03 31.45 -13.87
CA GLU A 646 -3.58 31.33 -12.49
C GLU A 646 -4.60 30.70 -11.53
N LYS A 647 -5.87 30.57 -11.93
CA LYS A 647 -6.94 30.02 -11.07
C LYS A 647 -6.92 28.52 -10.92
N GLY A 648 -6.28 27.83 -11.85
CA GLY A 648 -6.18 26.36 -11.81
C GLY A 648 -5.05 25.90 -10.89
N VAL A 649 -5.06 26.31 -9.62
CA VAL A 649 -4.12 25.83 -8.59
C VAL A 649 -4.48 24.43 -8.11
N GLU A 650 -3.52 23.69 -7.60
CA GLU A 650 -3.68 22.30 -7.16
C GLU A 650 -4.74 22.16 -6.05
N GLU A 651 -4.82 23.12 -5.13
CA GLU A 651 -5.82 23.17 -4.07
C GLU A 651 -7.25 23.21 -4.62
N SER A 652 -7.46 23.84 -5.79
CA SER A 652 -8.78 23.87 -6.44
C SER A 652 -9.25 22.48 -6.86
N PHE A 653 -8.33 21.53 -7.08
CA PHE A 653 -8.63 20.15 -7.34
C PHE A 653 -8.78 19.34 -6.04
N LYS A 654 -7.87 19.48 -5.09
CA LYS A 654 -7.93 18.71 -3.84
C LYS A 654 -9.20 18.97 -3.02
N ILE A 655 -9.76 20.18 -3.10
CA ILE A 655 -10.98 20.55 -2.33
C ILE A 655 -12.24 19.79 -2.79
N ILE A 656 -12.25 19.19 -3.99
CA ILE A 656 -13.42 18.44 -4.46
C ILE A 656 -13.55 17.05 -3.82
N SER A 657 -12.58 16.61 -3.04
CA SER A 657 -12.61 15.33 -2.33
C SER A 657 -13.88 15.20 -1.46
N GLY A 658 -14.59 14.05 -1.57
CA GLY A 658 -15.87 13.79 -0.88
C GLY A 658 -17.09 14.46 -1.52
N ASN A 659 -16.89 15.48 -2.37
CA ASN A 659 -17.95 16.14 -3.13
C ASN A 659 -17.55 16.39 -4.59
N SER A 660 -17.01 15.39 -5.24
CA SER A 660 -16.52 15.47 -6.62
C SER A 660 -17.66 15.58 -7.65
N PRO A 661 -17.47 16.34 -8.75
CA PRO A 661 -18.46 16.47 -9.82
C PRO A 661 -18.56 15.17 -10.64
N SER A 662 -19.61 15.05 -11.44
CA SER A 662 -19.78 13.88 -12.31
C SER A 662 -18.80 13.80 -13.48
N ILE A 663 -18.31 14.96 -13.96
CA ILE A 663 -17.29 15.06 -15.03
C ILE A 663 -16.14 15.91 -14.53
N ILE A 664 -14.92 15.42 -14.73
CA ILE A 664 -13.67 16.15 -14.56
C ILE A 664 -12.90 16.07 -15.86
N HIS A 665 -12.52 17.22 -16.43
CA HIS A 665 -11.69 17.29 -17.61
C HIS A 665 -10.45 18.12 -17.30
N ILE A 666 -9.27 17.56 -17.57
CA ILE A 666 -7.97 18.20 -17.26
C ILE A 666 -7.13 18.19 -18.54
N ALA A 667 -6.96 19.38 -19.13
CA ALA A 667 -6.11 19.61 -20.28
C ALA A 667 -4.83 20.33 -19.81
N THR A 668 -3.72 19.58 -19.67
CA THR A 668 -2.48 20.07 -19.09
C THR A 668 -1.28 19.19 -19.49
N HIS A 669 -0.09 19.50 -18.95
CA HIS A 669 1.05 18.59 -19.04
C HIS A 669 0.91 17.39 -18.09
N GLY A 670 1.16 16.19 -18.61
CA GLY A 670 1.32 14.96 -17.84
C GLY A 670 2.79 14.62 -17.64
N VAL A 671 3.11 14.10 -16.47
CA VAL A 671 4.44 13.61 -16.12
C VAL A 671 4.35 12.14 -15.73
N SER A 672 5.25 11.33 -16.30
CA SER A 672 5.36 9.92 -15.94
C SER A 672 6.81 9.49 -16.15
N ILE A 673 7.57 9.41 -15.06
CA ILE A 673 8.98 9.02 -15.05
C ILE A 673 9.07 7.67 -14.34
N HIS A 674 9.64 6.68 -15.04
CA HIS A 674 9.84 5.34 -14.49
C HIS A 674 11.32 5.00 -14.55
N PRO A 675 11.91 4.41 -13.50
CA PRO A 675 13.26 3.92 -13.57
C PRO A 675 13.33 2.79 -14.61
N ILE A 676 14.31 2.88 -15.49
CA ILE A 676 14.52 1.92 -16.60
C ILE A 676 15.02 0.58 -16.06
N GLU A 677 15.63 0.55 -14.88
CA GLU A 677 16.23 -0.63 -14.27
C GLU A 677 15.83 -0.74 -12.79
N LEU A 678 15.28 -1.91 -12.43
CA LEU A 678 14.95 -2.29 -11.05
C LEU A 678 16.18 -2.61 -10.18
N ASN A 679 17.39 -2.36 -10.67
CA ASN A 679 18.63 -3.02 -10.28
C ASN A 679 18.95 -3.03 -8.77
N ASP A 680 18.24 -2.22 -7.91
CA ASP A 680 18.44 -2.25 -6.46
C ASP A 680 17.17 -1.86 -5.66
N MET A 681 16.01 -1.73 -6.31
CA MET A 681 14.75 -1.35 -5.62
C MET A 681 13.89 -2.58 -5.32
N ASN A 682 13.43 -2.72 -4.10
CA ASN A 682 12.34 -3.63 -3.79
C ASN A 682 11.00 -3.12 -4.36
N TRP A 683 9.97 -3.97 -4.39
CA TRP A 683 8.68 -3.61 -4.99
C TRP A 683 7.94 -2.47 -4.26
N VAL A 684 8.18 -2.28 -2.97
CA VAL A 684 7.62 -1.17 -2.18
C VAL A 684 8.19 0.14 -2.67
N ASP A 685 9.52 0.23 -2.75
CA ASP A 685 10.22 1.45 -3.16
C ASP A 685 9.93 1.77 -4.63
N TYR A 686 9.93 0.74 -5.50
CA TYR A 686 9.60 0.92 -6.92
C TYR A 686 8.17 1.45 -7.12
N TYR A 687 7.20 0.87 -6.42
CA TYR A 687 5.81 1.31 -6.51
C TYR A 687 5.66 2.75 -6.00
N SER A 688 6.25 3.06 -4.85
CA SER A 688 6.25 4.41 -4.27
C SER A 688 6.89 5.41 -5.22
N TYR A 689 8.04 5.07 -5.78
CA TYR A 689 8.71 5.90 -6.79
C TYR A 689 7.78 6.21 -7.98
N CYS A 690 7.15 5.21 -8.58
CA CYS A 690 6.26 5.40 -9.72
C CYS A 690 5.06 6.30 -9.37
N MET A 691 4.51 6.16 -8.17
CA MET A 691 3.39 6.96 -7.70
C MET A 691 3.76 8.43 -7.44
N GLU A 692 4.97 8.68 -6.95
CA GLU A 692 5.49 10.04 -6.71
C GLU A 692 5.91 10.73 -8.01
N HIS A 693 6.41 9.95 -8.99
CA HIS A 693 6.96 10.47 -10.25
C HIS A 693 5.95 10.45 -11.40
N SER A 694 4.67 10.28 -11.10
CA SER A 694 3.56 10.41 -12.04
C SER A 694 2.59 11.48 -11.54
N GLY A 695 2.27 12.46 -12.38
CA GLY A 695 1.42 13.58 -11.96
C GLY A 695 0.95 14.46 -13.11
N LEU A 696 0.16 15.47 -12.75
CA LEU A 696 -0.39 16.51 -13.62
C LEU A 696 0.07 17.88 -13.15
N LEU A 697 0.46 18.76 -14.09
CA LEU A 697 0.89 20.10 -13.76
C LEU A 697 -0.31 21.05 -13.63
N PHE A 698 -0.33 21.81 -12.56
CA PHE A 698 -1.28 22.86 -12.26
C PHE A 698 -0.60 24.23 -12.30
N SER A 699 -1.38 25.30 -12.15
CA SER A 699 -0.84 26.67 -12.19
C SER A 699 0.20 26.86 -11.11
N GLY A 700 1.36 27.41 -11.50
CA GLY A 700 2.49 27.64 -10.59
C GLY A 700 3.49 26.50 -10.46
N ALA A 701 3.30 25.37 -11.12
CA ALA A 701 4.17 24.17 -11.01
C ALA A 701 5.66 24.44 -11.30
N LEU A 702 6.00 25.48 -12.08
CA LEU A 702 7.37 25.86 -12.37
C LEU A 702 8.00 26.79 -11.33
N ASN A 703 7.22 27.32 -10.37
CA ASN A 703 7.64 28.26 -9.33
C ASN A 703 7.64 27.61 -7.94
N THR A 704 8.35 26.52 -7.77
CA THR A 704 8.37 25.67 -6.57
C THR A 704 9.00 26.30 -5.32
N ASN A 705 9.52 27.51 -5.40
CA ASN A 705 10.09 28.23 -4.25
C ASN A 705 9.04 29.07 -3.51
N VAL A 706 7.77 28.65 -3.50
CA VAL A 706 6.74 29.31 -2.68
C VAL A 706 7.02 28.99 -1.22
N ILE A 707 7.73 29.89 -0.57
CA ILE A 707 8.02 29.83 0.86
C ILE A 707 6.70 29.94 1.62
N ASN A 708 6.41 29.01 2.51
CA ASN A 708 5.35 29.11 3.48
C ASN A 708 5.53 30.37 4.34
N THR A 709 4.96 31.48 3.92
CA THR A 709 4.86 32.71 4.71
C THR A 709 3.49 32.73 5.38
N ASP A 710 3.44 33.07 6.64
CA ASP A 710 2.22 33.25 7.44
C ASP A 710 1.40 32.00 7.79
N GLY A 711 1.99 30.80 7.78
CA GLY A 711 1.34 29.56 8.25
C GLY A 711 0.32 28.95 7.26
N LEU A 712 0.23 29.46 6.03
CA LEU A 712 -0.50 28.85 4.92
C LEU A 712 0.41 27.88 4.16
N LYS A 713 0.10 26.59 4.19
CA LYS A 713 0.80 25.57 3.39
C LYS A 713 0.21 25.61 1.97
N VAL A 714 0.99 26.08 1.00
CA VAL A 714 0.65 26.12 -0.42
C VAL A 714 1.20 24.86 -1.06
N GLU A 715 0.43 24.21 -1.93
CA GLU A 715 0.85 23.04 -2.70
C GLU A 715 1.87 23.44 -3.79
N ASP A 716 2.63 22.47 -4.30
CA ASP A 716 3.71 22.76 -5.25
C ASP A 716 3.27 22.85 -6.72
N GLY A 717 1.98 22.70 -6.98
CA GLY A 717 1.38 22.75 -8.32
C GLY A 717 1.55 21.49 -9.14
N ILE A 718 2.02 20.39 -8.55
CA ILE A 718 2.15 19.09 -9.21
C ILE A 718 1.25 18.08 -8.48
N LEU A 719 0.08 17.84 -9.02
CA LEU A 719 -0.86 16.85 -8.47
C LEU A 719 -0.36 15.43 -8.79
N ARG A 720 0.24 14.76 -7.82
CA ARG A 720 0.87 13.45 -7.99
C ARG A 720 -0.11 12.29 -7.79
N SER A 721 0.25 11.13 -8.35
CA SER A 721 -0.56 9.92 -8.22
C SER A 721 -0.74 9.47 -6.76
N ASN A 722 0.29 9.59 -5.91
CA ASN A 722 0.19 9.28 -4.48
C ASN A 722 -0.77 10.21 -3.71
N GLU A 723 -0.99 11.43 -4.18
CA GLU A 723 -1.96 12.37 -3.62
C GLU A 723 -3.37 12.11 -4.13
N ILE A 724 -3.52 11.85 -5.44
CA ILE A 724 -4.81 11.56 -6.07
C ILE A 724 -5.47 10.34 -5.42
N CYS A 725 -4.72 9.27 -5.18
CA CYS A 725 -5.27 8.02 -4.62
C CYS A 725 -5.84 8.18 -3.19
N LEU A 726 -5.52 9.26 -2.50
CA LEU A 726 -6.05 9.59 -1.17
C LEU A 726 -7.34 10.44 -1.22
N LEU A 727 -7.75 10.89 -2.40
CA LEU A 727 -8.96 11.67 -2.57
C LEU A 727 -10.19 10.75 -2.68
N ASP A 728 -11.35 11.24 -2.25
CA ASP A 728 -12.64 10.59 -2.52
C ASP A 728 -13.29 11.23 -3.76
N LEU A 729 -13.14 10.57 -4.91
CA LEU A 729 -13.75 10.92 -6.19
C LEU A 729 -14.86 9.93 -6.58
N SER A 730 -15.45 9.22 -5.64
CA SER A 730 -16.45 8.17 -5.88
C SER A 730 -17.74 8.64 -6.55
N LYS A 731 -18.03 9.95 -6.53
CA LYS A 731 -19.15 10.56 -7.24
C LYS A 731 -18.84 10.84 -8.72
N THR A 732 -17.57 10.83 -9.11
CA THR A 732 -17.13 11.14 -10.48
C THR A 732 -17.37 9.95 -11.41
N ASP A 733 -18.18 10.19 -12.44
CA ASP A 733 -18.52 9.19 -13.46
C ASP A 733 -17.50 9.16 -14.61
N LEU A 734 -16.88 10.31 -14.91
CA LEU A 734 -15.93 10.46 -16.02
C LEU A 734 -14.79 11.39 -15.63
N VAL A 735 -13.56 10.94 -15.79
CA VAL A 735 -12.36 11.79 -15.85
C VAL A 735 -11.75 11.70 -17.23
N VAL A 736 -11.44 12.85 -17.84
CA VAL A 736 -10.71 12.96 -19.09
C VAL A 736 -9.37 13.62 -18.80
N LEU A 737 -8.29 12.90 -19.06
CA LEU A 737 -6.92 13.40 -18.94
C LEU A 737 -6.37 13.71 -20.34
N SER A 738 -6.58 14.95 -20.75
CA SER A 738 -6.07 15.49 -22.01
C SER A 738 -4.62 15.96 -21.81
N ALA A 739 -3.71 15.00 -21.63
CA ALA A 739 -2.31 15.24 -21.30
C ALA A 739 -1.45 14.05 -21.75
N CYS A 740 -0.16 14.27 -22.02
CA CYS A 740 0.76 13.24 -22.50
C CYS A 740 0.97 12.11 -21.46
N LYS A 741 1.08 10.86 -21.94
CA LYS A 741 1.48 9.68 -21.15
C LYS A 741 0.71 9.44 -19.85
N THR A 742 -0.54 9.89 -19.75
CA THR A 742 -1.36 9.76 -18.53
C THR A 742 -1.81 8.33 -18.27
N GLY A 743 -1.81 7.47 -19.30
CA GLY A 743 -2.13 6.04 -19.20
C GLY A 743 -0.94 5.13 -19.02
N THR A 744 0.28 5.68 -19.03
CA THR A 744 1.49 4.90 -18.73
C THR A 744 1.74 4.85 -17.22
N GLY A 745 2.59 3.92 -16.80
CA GLY A 745 2.90 3.74 -15.40
C GLY A 745 3.97 2.70 -15.18
N GLY A 746 4.53 2.62 -13.99
CA GLY A 746 5.43 1.55 -13.62
C GLY A 746 4.72 0.19 -13.63
N VAL A 747 5.28 -0.76 -14.35
CA VAL A 747 4.75 -2.14 -14.37
C VAL A 747 5.10 -2.80 -13.05
N THR A 748 4.09 -3.16 -12.27
CA THR A 748 4.26 -3.82 -10.99
C THR A 748 3.53 -5.17 -10.96
N PRO A 749 3.84 -6.05 -10.01
CA PRO A 749 3.08 -7.28 -9.80
C PRO A 749 1.59 -7.09 -9.52
N PHE A 750 1.18 -5.88 -9.19
CA PHE A 750 -0.18 -5.52 -8.78
C PHE A 750 -0.93 -4.70 -9.84
N GLY A 751 -0.35 -4.51 -11.02
CA GLY A 751 -0.85 -3.66 -12.09
C GLY A 751 0.08 -2.48 -12.39
N LEU A 752 -0.41 -1.49 -13.15
CA LEU A 752 0.34 -0.26 -13.41
C LEU A 752 0.27 0.69 -12.22
N ALA A 753 1.41 1.17 -11.73
CA ALA A 753 1.52 2.26 -10.76
C ALA A 753 1.63 3.59 -11.50
N GLY A 754 0.69 4.51 -11.29
CA GLY A 754 0.64 5.81 -11.94
C GLY A 754 -0.76 6.42 -11.93
N LEU A 755 -1.00 7.44 -12.79
CA LEU A 755 -2.23 8.24 -12.79
C LEU A 755 -3.51 7.40 -12.99
N GLN A 756 -3.51 6.44 -13.93
CA GLN A 756 -4.69 5.61 -14.16
C GLN A 756 -5.10 4.82 -12.91
N TRP A 757 -4.12 4.27 -12.20
CA TRP A 757 -4.34 3.55 -10.96
C TRP A 757 -4.85 4.48 -9.86
N ALA A 758 -4.22 5.67 -9.74
CA ALA A 758 -4.55 6.66 -8.72
C ALA A 758 -6.00 7.14 -8.80
N PHE A 759 -6.47 7.50 -10.01
CA PHE A 759 -7.87 7.90 -10.21
C PHE A 759 -8.85 6.76 -9.97
N LYS A 760 -8.49 5.53 -10.33
CA LYS A 760 -9.34 4.36 -10.04
C LYS A 760 -9.40 4.06 -8.55
N ALA A 761 -8.29 4.20 -7.82
CA ALA A 761 -8.23 4.07 -6.37
C ALA A 761 -9.03 5.17 -5.66
N ALA A 762 -9.05 6.39 -6.21
CA ALA A 762 -9.91 7.48 -5.74
C ALA A 762 -11.42 7.25 -6.00
N GLY A 763 -11.79 6.17 -6.71
CA GLY A 763 -13.19 5.78 -6.95
C GLY A 763 -13.80 6.26 -8.26
N VAL A 764 -13.01 6.78 -9.20
CA VAL A 764 -13.49 7.23 -10.52
C VAL A 764 -13.99 6.04 -11.35
N LYS A 765 -15.17 6.17 -12.00
CA LYS A 765 -15.77 5.07 -12.76
C LYS A 765 -15.13 4.90 -14.13
N THR A 766 -15.04 5.94 -14.94
CA THR A 766 -14.48 5.90 -16.30
C THR A 766 -13.35 6.90 -16.45
N LEU A 767 -12.24 6.45 -17.04
CA LEU A 767 -11.10 7.29 -17.41
C LEU A 767 -10.92 7.32 -18.92
N ILE A 768 -10.67 8.49 -19.50
CA ILE A 768 -10.08 8.65 -20.82
C ILE A 768 -8.68 9.21 -20.61
N LEU A 769 -7.65 8.56 -21.19
CA LEU A 769 -6.25 8.87 -20.96
C LEU A 769 -5.39 8.49 -22.17
N SER A 770 -4.20 9.07 -22.30
CA SER A 770 -3.27 8.81 -23.39
C SER A 770 -2.18 7.81 -23.01
N LEU A 771 -1.80 6.94 -23.94
CA LEU A 771 -0.71 5.96 -23.77
C LEU A 771 0.65 6.44 -24.28
N SER A 772 0.70 7.59 -24.93
CA SER A 772 1.95 8.18 -25.45
C SER A 772 1.85 9.71 -25.47
N ASP A 773 2.87 10.35 -26.01
CA ASP A 773 2.79 11.78 -26.34
C ASP A 773 1.72 12.00 -27.40
N VAL A 774 0.92 13.04 -27.24
CA VAL A 774 -0.20 13.39 -28.10
C VAL A 774 -0.02 14.78 -28.70
N ASP A 775 -0.54 14.97 -29.91
CA ASP A 775 -0.58 16.26 -30.57
C ASP A 775 -1.76 17.11 -30.04
N ASP A 776 -1.49 18.34 -29.67
CA ASP A 776 -2.46 19.21 -28.99
C ASP A 776 -3.67 19.53 -29.90
N ALA A 777 -3.47 19.77 -31.22
CA ALA A 777 -4.54 20.10 -32.14
C ALA A 777 -5.44 18.88 -32.46
N ALA A 778 -4.82 17.70 -32.63
CA ALA A 778 -5.55 16.44 -32.79
C ALA A 778 -6.36 16.12 -31.53
N THR A 779 -5.78 16.34 -30.36
CA THR A 779 -6.41 16.13 -29.05
C THR A 779 -7.62 17.05 -28.87
N HIS A 780 -7.47 18.35 -29.14
CA HIS A 780 -8.57 19.30 -29.13
C HIS A 780 -9.73 18.83 -30.05
N MET A 781 -9.45 18.45 -31.29
CA MET A 781 -10.47 17.95 -32.20
C MET A 781 -11.18 16.70 -31.64
N MET A 782 -10.42 15.77 -31.07
CA MET A 782 -10.95 14.54 -30.49
C MET A 782 -11.87 14.83 -29.31
N MET A 783 -11.43 15.66 -28.36
CA MET A 783 -12.20 15.94 -27.13
C MET A 783 -13.45 16.74 -27.44
N VAL A 784 -13.40 17.73 -28.33
CA VAL A 784 -14.57 18.46 -28.80
C VAL A 784 -15.59 17.52 -29.46
N SER A 785 -15.14 16.62 -30.34
CA SER A 785 -15.98 15.61 -30.96
C SER A 785 -16.59 14.65 -29.91
N PHE A 786 -15.82 14.23 -28.94
CA PHE A 786 -16.28 13.35 -27.85
C PHE A 786 -17.42 14.00 -27.06
N TYR A 787 -17.22 15.21 -26.54
CA TYR A 787 -18.25 15.90 -25.75
C TYR A 787 -19.47 16.26 -26.57
N HIS A 788 -19.31 16.61 -27.83
CA HIS A 788 -20.43 16.85 -28.72
C HIS A 788 -21.33 15.59 -28.88
N ASN A 789 -20.71 14.43 -29.13
CA ASN A 789 -21.43 13.17 -29.22
C ASN A 789 -22.06 12.76 -27.88
N LEU A 790 -21.36 12.95 -26.78
CA LEU A 790 -21.85 12.65 -25.43
C LEU A 790 -23.11 13.47 -25.12
N MET A 791 -23.13 14.75 -25.46
CA MET A 791 -24.29 15.65 -25.25
C MET A 791 -25.42 15.39 -26.23
N GLN A 792 -25.20 14.70 -27.35
CA GLN A 792 -26.23 14.16 -28.22
C GLN A 792 -26.93 12.91 -27.68
N GLY A 793 -26.48 12.38 -26.54
CA GLY A 793 -27.08 11.23 -25.86
C GLY A 793 -26.45 9.88 -26.20
N TYR A 794 -25.32 9.85 -26.92
CA TYR A 794 -24.54 8.60 -27.07
C TYR A 794 -23.93 8.20 -25.72
N SER A 795 -23.75 6.90 -25.50
CA SER A 795 -22.98 6.42 -24.35
C SER A 795 -21.52 6.92 -24.42
N LYS A 796 -20.86 7.00 -23.27
CA LYS A 796 -19.44 7.41 -23.19
C LYS A 796 -18.57 6.68 -24.22
N ARG A 797 -18.76 5.38 -24.34
CA ARG A 797 -18.01 4.52 -25.27
C ARG A 797 -18.33 4.81 -26.74
N GLU A 798 -19.62 4.94 -27.08
CA GLU A 798 -20.01 5.29 -28.47
C GLU A 798 -19.50 6.67 -28.85
N ALA A 799 -19.62 7.66 -27.94
CA ALA A 799 -19.09 9.01 -28.14
C ALA A 799 -17.58 8.99 -28.38
N PHE A 800 -16.86 8.19 -27.60
CA PHE A 800 -15.40 8.02 -27.70
C PHE A 800 -15.01 7.37 -29.05
N LYS A 801 -15.64 6.25 -29.42
CA LYS A 801 -15.40 5.58 -30.73
C LYS A 801 -15.71 6.52 -31.91
N LYS A 802 -16.77 7.33 -31.81
CA LYS A 802 -17.10 8.33 -32.84
C LYS A 802 -16.05 9.42 -32.94
N ALA A 803 -15.50 9.87 -31.81
CA ALA A 803 -14.42 10.86 -31.78
C ALA A 803 -13.11 10.30 -32.39
N GLN A 804 -12.71 9.09 -32.03
CA GLN A 804 -11.56 8.41 -32.69
C GLN A 804 -11.78 8.26 -34.19
N LYS A 805 -13.01 7.88 -34.60
CA LYS A 805 -13.33 7.76 -36.03
C LYS A 805 -13.28 9.11 -36.75
N ALA A 806 -13.71 10.20 -36.14
CA ALA A 806 -13.67 11.53 -36.73
C ALA A 806 -12.23 11.97 -37.05
N LEU A 807 -11.24 11.67 -36.15
CA LEU A 807 -9.83 11.91 -36.41
C LEU A 807 -9.31 11.02 -37.57
N ARG A 808 -9.62 9.74 -37.50
CA ARG A 808 -9.19 8.74 -38.50
C ARG A 808 -9.69 9.06 -39.89
N ASP A 809 -10.89 9.63 -39.99
CA ASP A 809 -11.53 10.03 -41.26
C ASP A 809 -11.08 11.44 -41.72
N SER A 810 -10.33 12.21 -40.91
CA SER A 810 -9.82 13.53 -41.30
C SER A 810 -8.62 13.40 -42.23
N GLU A 811 -8.37 14.44 -43.06
CA GLU A 811 -7.18 14.45 -43.91
C GLU A 811 -5.89 14.70 -43.12
N GLU A 812 -5.97 15.48 -42.06
CA GLU A 812 -4.83 15.96 -41.27
C GLU A 812 -4.38 14.96 -40.19
N PHE A 813 -5.34 14.35 -39.46
CA PHE A 813 -5.06 13.54 -38.28
C PHE A 813 -5.36 12.04 -38.48
N LYS A 814 -5.39 11.53 -39.70
CA LYS A 814 -5.68 10.12 -40.02
C LYS A 814 -4.60 9.12 -39.57
N SER A 815 -3.37 9.60 -39.28
CA SER A 815 -2.28 8.72 -38.82
C SER A 815 -2.62 8.08 -37.49
N PHE A 816 -2.23 6.81 -37.32
CA PHE A 816 -2.50 6.00 -36.12
C PHE A 816 -2.16 6.73 -34.82
N ASN A 817 -1.05 7.43 -34.76
CA ASN A 817 -0.57 8.10 -33.56
C ASN A 817 -1.49 9.23 -33.06
N TYR A 818 -2.33 9.82 -33.90
CA TYR A 818 -3.23 10.89 -33.50
C TYR A 818 -4.49 10.40 -32.82
N TRP A 819 -5.04 9.22 -33.20
CA TRP A 819 -6.34 8.77 -32.74
C TRP A 819 -6.30 7.51 -31.86
N ALA A 820 -5.28 6.63 -32.03
CA ALA A 820 -5.23 5.35 -31.33
C ALA A 820 -4.69 5.44 -29.91
N ASN A 821 -3.90 6.46 -29.63
CA ASN A 821 -3.20 6.60 -28.35
C ASN A 821 -4.12 6.95 -27.16
N PHE A 822 -5.30 7.47 -27.40
CA PHE A 822 -6.30 7.62 -26.37
C PHE A 822 -7.05 6.31 -26.13
N VAL A 823 -7.22 5.94 -24.88
CA VAL A 823 -7.97 4.74 -24.46
C VAL A 823 -8.98 5.09 -23.38
N MET A 824 -10.05 4.29 -23.31
CA MET A 824 -11.07 4.40 -22.28
C MET A 824 -10.97 3.21 -21.33
N LEU A 825 -10.80 3.48 -20.04
CA LEU A 825 -10.75 2.50 -18.95
C LEU A 825 -11.98 2.67 -18.05
N ASP A 826 -12.85 1.66 -18.01
CA ASP A 826 -14.06 1.60 -17.18
C ASP A 826 -13.84 0.91 -15.85
#